data_247b8c4c5da777184b3feddf156bbc93
#
_entry.id   247b8c4c5da777184b3feddf156bbc93
#
_cell.length_a   1.000
_cell.length_b   1.000
_cell.length_c   1.000
_cell.angle_alpha   90.00
_cell.angle_beta   90.00
_cell.angle_gamma   90.00
#
_symmetry.space_group_name_H-M   'P 1'
#
loop_
_entity.id
_entity.type
_entity.pdbx_description
1 polymer ?
#
loop_
_entity_poly.entity_id
_entity_poly.type
_entity_poly.pdbx_seq_one_letter_code
_entity_poly.pdbx_strand_id
1 'polypeptide(L)'
;MSKIIGIDLGTTNSCVAVMEGNEPIVIANAEGKRTTPSVVGFIAGGERKVGDPAKRQAITNPTKTIYSIKRFMGETYDRLQSEIARVPYKVTKGDNNTPRVDIDGRLYTPQEISAIILQKMKKTAEDYLGQEVTEAVITVPAYFNDSQRQATKEAGEIAGLNVRRIVNEPTAAALAYGLDKSNKDMKIVVFDCGGGTHDVSVLELGDGVFEVKATDGDTHLGGDDFDHRIIDWLVQEFKNENGGADLSKDPMAMQRLKEAAEKAKIELSSATTTEINLPYIMPVNGVPAHLVKTLTRAKFEQLIDDLIQRTIAPCRTALEHAGLKTSDIDEIILVGGSTRIPAIQDAVQKFFGKAPSKGVNPDEVVAVGAAIQGGVLTGDVKDVLLLDVTPLSLGIETMGGVMTKMIEANTTIPTKKTETFTTAVDNQPSVEIKVLQGERPMAAQNKQSGIFHLDGIMPARRGEPQIEVTFDIDANGILNVTAKDKATGKEQKIRIEASSGLSDDEIKRMKAEAEANAEADKKAKEQADKLNKADAAIFQTEKQLAEFGDKIPADKKAPIEKALADLKAAYEKKDADACEAANNALMTAFQAASAEMYAAQQQAQQSQAGPQGPQPGADNNGSNGSNGQPTAEDVDFEEVK
;
A
#
# COMPACT_ATOMS: atom_id res chain seq x y z
N MET A 1 -15.10 21.04 -0.64
CA MET A 1 -13.86 20.81 -1.42
C MET A 1 -13.57 19.33 -1.40
N SER A 2 -13.10 18.76 -2.50
CA SER A 2 -12.64 17.35 -2.52
C SER A 2 -11.48 17.18 -1.55
N LYS A 3 -11.53 16.14 -0.70
CA LYS A 3 -10.43 15.81 0.21
C LYS A 3 -9.33 15.14 -0.58
N ILE A 4 -8.08 15.54 -0.33
CA ILE A 4 -6.90 14.84 -0.86
C ILE A 4 -6.47 13.81 0.18
N ILE A 5 -6.41 12.53 -0.20
CA ILE A 5 -5.93 11.46 0.68
C ILE A 5 -4.43 11.27 0.51
N GLY A 6 -3.75 10.90 1.59
CA GLY A 6 -2.36 10.46 1.57
C GLY A 6 -2.28 8.93 1.55
N ILE A 7 -1.56 8.37 0.59
CA ILE A 7 -1.40 6.92 0.46
C ILE A 7 0.09 6.56 0.52
N ASP A 8 0.43 5.71 1.47
CA ASP A 8 1.66 4.93 1.45
C ASP A 8 1.40 3.63 0.67
N LEU A 9 1.95 3.55 -0.55
CA LEU A 9 1.89 2.35 -1.38
C LEU A 9 3.11 1.47 -1.09
N GLY A 10 3.10 0.75 0.03
CA GLY A 10 4.22 -0.08 0.44
C GLY A 10 4.33 -1.40 -0.32
N THR A 11 5.53 -2.00 -0.33
CA THR A 11 5.79 -3.31 -0.97
C THR A 11 4.98 -4.42 -0.32
N THR A 12 4.90 -4.43 1.01
CA THR A 12 4.23 -5.49 1.79
C THR A 12 2.88 -5.03 2.32
N ASN A 13 2.79 -3.81 2.84
CA ASN A 13 1.57 -3.22 3.37
C ASN A 13 1.41 -1.81 2.85
N SER A 14 0.17 -1.41 2.61
CA SER A 14 -0.22 -0.03 2.25
C SER A 14 -1.05 0.59 3.36
N CYS A 15 -0.97 1.91 3.48
CA CYS A 15 -1.67 2.69 4.49
C CYS A 15 -2.31 3.93 3.86
N VAL A 16 -3.48 4.35 4.36
CA VAL A 16 -4.17 5.56 3.88
C VAL A 16 -4.52 6.47 5.05
N ALA A 17 -4.30 7.76 4.85
CA ALA A 17 -4.62 8.79 5.82
C ALA A 17 -5.26 10.01 5.16
N VAL A 18 -5.91 10.86 5.96
CA VAL A 18 -6.55 12.09 5.50
C VAL A 18 -6.39 13.19 6.55
N MET A 19 -6.40 14.44 6.13
CA MET A 19 -6.49 15.58 7.05
C MET A 19 -7.94 15.80 7.50
N GLU A 20 -8.18 15.80 8.80
CA GLU A 20 -9.42 16.24 9.43
C GLU A 20 -9.15 17.48 10.28
N GLY A 21 -9.59 18.64 9.79
CA GLY A 21 -9.13 19.89 10.36
C GLY A 21 -7.60 20.02 10.24
N ASN A 22 -6.93 20.20 11.37
CA ASN A 22 -5.47 20.34 11.42
C ASN A 22 -4.74 19.04 11.80
N GLU A 23 -5.46 17.92 11.94
CA GLU A 23 -4.89 16.64 12.38
C GLU A 23 -4.94 15.59 11.27
N PRO A 24 -3.84 14.87 11.03
CA PRO A 24 -3.84 13.75 10.11
C PRO A 24 -4.41 12.50 10.78
N ILE A 25 -5.38 11.85 10.16
CA ILE A 25 -6.03 10.64 10.65
C ILE A 25 -5.70 9.47 9.74
N VAL A 26 -5.16 8.40 10.31
CA VAL A 26 -4.97 7.13 9.60
C VAL A 26 -6.28 6.36 9.61
N ILE A 27 -6.75 5.98 8.42
CA ILE A 27 -8.05 5.36 8.22
C ILE A 27 -7.92 3.83 8.38
N ALA A 28 -8.76 3.24 9.23
CA ALA A 28 -8.86 1.79 9.34
C ALA A 28 -9.62 1.20 8.15
N ASN A 29 -9.15 0.05 7.66
CA ASN A 29 -9.82 -0.67 6.58
C ASN A 29 -11.06 -1.44 7.09
N ALA A 30 -11.78 -2.10 6.17
CA ALA A 30 -12.99 -2.87 6.50
C ALA A 30 -12.72 -4.04 7.47
N GLU A 31 -11.49 -4.48 7.60
CA GLU A 31 -11.03 -5.50 8.53
C GLU A 31 -10.60 -4.93 9.90
N GLY A 32 -10.80 -3.62 10.13
CA GLY A 32 -10.45 -2.90 11.35
C GLY A 32 -8.95 -2.64 11.54
N LYS A 33 -8.13 -2.85 10.51
CA LYS A 33 -6.68 -2.63 10.55
C LYS A 33 -6.32 -1.29 9.93
N ARG A 34 -5.27 -0.65 10.46
CA ARG A 34 -4.75 0.63 9.95
C ARG A 34 -3.82 0.47 8.74
N THR A 35 -3.35 -0.75 8.49
CA THR A 35 -2.59 -1.13 7.29
C THR A 35 -3.29 -2.24 6.54
N THR A 36 -3.12 -2.27 5.23
CA THR A 36 -3.71 -3.27 4.32
C THR A 36 -2.57 -3.99 3.60
N PRO A 37 -2.49 -5.34 3.64
CA PRO A 37 -1.50 -6.07 2.85
C PRO A 37 -1.57 -5.71 1.36
N SER A 38 -0.41 -5.42 0.75
CA SER A 38 -0.29 -5.11 -0.69
C SER A 38 -0.34 -6.40 -1.51
N VAL A 39 -1.45 -7.13 -1.38
CA VAL A 39 -1.66 -8.45 -1.97
C VAL A 39 -2.96 -8.45 -2.76
N VAL A 40 -2.89 -8.96 -4.00
CA VAL A 40 -4.05 -9.11 -4.90
C VAL A 40 -4.24 -10.58 -5.24
N GLY A 41 -5.41 -11.12 -4.96
CA GLY A 41 -5.79 -12.49 -5.28
C GLY A 41 -6.83 -12.53 -6.39
N PHE A 42 -6.59 -13.37 -7.40
CA PHE A 42 -7.55 -13.63 -8.48
C PHE A 42 -8.26 -14.95 -8.24
N ILE A 43 -9.59 -14.94 -8.37
CA ILE A 43 -10.44 -16.11 -8.15
C ILE A 43 -11.10 -16.53 -9.47
N ALA A 44 -11.63 -17.75 -9.50
CA ALA A 44 -12.43 -18.23 -10.62
C ALA A 44 -13.64 -17.30 -10.85
N GLY A 45 -13.90 -16.95 -12.12
CA GLY A 45 -14.98 -16.02 -12.47
C GLY A 45 -14.59 -14.56 -12.59
N GLY A 46 -13.28 -14.23 -12.39
CA GLY A 46 -12.74 -12.86 -12.58
C GLY A 46 -12.85 -11.96 -11.34
N GLU A 47 -13.35 -12.48 -10.23
CA GLU A 47 -13.39 -11.76 -8.95
C GLU A 47 -11.98 -11.53 -8.42
N ARG A 48 -11.76 -10.36 -7.80
CA ARG A 48 -10.48 -9.96 -7.20
C ARG A 48 -10.64 -9.76 -5.70
N LYS A 49 -9.65 -10.22 -4.95
CA LYS A 49 -9.51 -9.93 -3.51
C LYS A 49 -8.27 -9.10 -3.27
N VAL A 50 -8.33 -8.20 -2.30
CA VAL A 50 -7.21 -7.32 -1.95
C VAL A 50 -7.02 -7.34 -0.43
N GLY A 51 -5.77 -7.27 0.02
CA GLY A 51 -5.44 -7.22 1.43
C GLY A 51 -5.50 -8.58 2.13
N ASP A 52 -6.01 -8.62 3.36
CA ASP A 52 -6.09 -9.84 4.16
C ASP A 52 -6.88 -10.98 3.49
N PRO A 53 -8.01 -10.73 2.80
CA PRO A 53 -8.70 -11.78 2.05
C PRO A 53 -7.84 -12.41 0.95
N ALA A 54 -7.02 -11.62 0.25
CA ALA A 54 -6.09 -12.11 -0.76
C ALA A 54 -4.93 -12.88 -0.11
N LYS A 55 -4.37 -12.37 1.00
CA LYS A 55 -3.29 -13.02 1.74
C LYS A 55 -3.72 -14.40 2.25
N ARG A 56 -4.94 -14.54 2.75
CA ARG A 56 -5.47 -15.84 3.22
C ARG A 56 -5.60 -16.90 2.13
N GLN A 57 -5.86 -16.52 0.87
CA GLN A 57 -5.93 -17.51 -0.22
C GLN A 57 -4.55 -17.93 -0.77
N ALA A 58 -3.48 -17.23 -0.42
CA ALA A 58 -2.15 -17.45 -0.99
C ALA A 58 -1.66 -18.90 -0.82
N ILE A 59 -1.99 -19.57 0.29
CA ILE A 59 -1.62 -20.98 0.52
C ILE A 59 -2.30 -21.90 -0.49
N THR A 60 -3.58 -21.71 -0.76
CA THR A 60 -4.37 -22.60 -1.62
C THR A 60 -4.34 -22.18 -3.10
N ASN A 61 -3.96 -20.94 -3.38
CA ASN A 61 -3.90 -20.39 -4.73
C ASN A 61 -2.67 -19.48 -4.93
N PRO A 62 -1.44 -20.01 -4.72
CA PRO A 62 -0.23 -19.20 -4.76
C PRO A 62 0.05 -18.59 -6.13
N THR A 63 -0.25 -19.30 -7.22
CA THR A 63 0.04 -18.85 -8.60
C THR A 63 -0.87 -17.72 -9.08
N LYS A 64 -2.00 -17.46 -8.39
CA LYS A 64 -2.94 -16.39 -8.67
C LYS A 64 -3.05 -15.37 -7.54
N THR A 65 -2.09 -15.38 -6.62
CA THR A 65 -1.99 -14.41 -5.54
C THR A 65 -0.71 -13.61 -5.67
N ILE A 66 -0.87 -12.33 -6.01
CA ILE A 66 0.23 -11.43 -6.37
C ILE A 66 0.61 -10.58 -5.17
N TYR A 67 1.88 -10.58 -4.81
CA TYR A 67 2.46 -9.77 -3.73
C TYR A 67 3.83 -9.23 -4.16
N SER A 68 4.39 -8.30 -3.42
CA SER A 68 5.67 -7.64 -3.69
C SER A 68 5.77 -7.02 -5.10
N ILE A 69 4.63 -6.67 -5.72
CA ILE A 69 4.56 -6.16 -7.09
C ILE A 69 5.35 -4.84 -7.27
N LYS A 70 5.52 -4.07 -6.20
CA LYS A 70 6.28 -2.81 -6.21
C LYS A 70 7.73 -3.02 -6.67
N ARG A 71 8.33 -4.21 -6.45
CA ARG A 71 9.67 -4.56 -6.92
C ARG A 71 9.78 -4.68 -8.45
N PHE A 72 8.64 -4.79 -9.14
CA PHE A 72 8.56 -4.89 -10.60
C PHE A 72 8.24 -3.55 -11.28
N MET A 73 7.88 -2.52 -10.48
CA MET A 73 7.47 -1.21 -10.99
C MET A 73 8.61 -0.51 -11.72
N GLY A 74 8.36 -0.07 -12.96
CA GLY A 74 9.29 0.72 -13.76
C GLY A 74 10.61 0.03 -14.10
N GLU A 75 10.70 -1.29 -13.92
CA GLU A 75 11.89 -2.10 -14.21
C GLU A 75 11.73 -2.91 -15.49
N THR A 76 12.86 -3.37 -16.05
CA THR A 76 12.87 -4.23 -17.22
C THR A 76 12.90 -5.72 -16.83
N TYR A 77 12.21 -6.56 -17.60
CA TYR A 77 12.12 -8.00 -17.36
C TYR A 77 13.48 -8.68 -17.18
N ASP A 78 14.46 -8.32 -18.03
CA ASP A 78 15.79 -8.97 -18.01
C ASP A 78 16.58 -8.67 -16.72
N ARG A 79 16.30 -7.56 -16.03
CA ARG A 79 16.92 -7.21 -14.73
C ARG A 79 16.27 -7.89 -13.53
N LEU A 80 15.08 -8.44 -13.70
CA LEU A 80 14.25 -8.95 -12.60
C LEU A 80 14.34 -10.47 -12.42
N GLN A 81 15.30 -11.16 -13.05
CA GLN A 81 15.35 -12.62 -13.01
C GLN A 81 15.47 -13.20 -11.60
N SER A 82 16.18 -12.52 -10.69
CA SER A 82 16.27 -12.91 -9.28
C SER A 82 14.95 -12.77 -8.54
N GLU A 83 14.20 -11.69 -8.82
CA GLU A 83 12.89 -11.45 -8.20
C GLU A 83 11.82 -12.41 -8.77
N ILE A 84 11.85 -12.65 -10.09
CA ILE A 84 10.95 -13.59 -10.76
C ILE A 84 11.11 -15.01 -10.19
N ALA A 85 12.34 -15.42 -9.89
CA ALA A 85 12.61 -16.75 -9.31
C ALA A 85 12.07 -16.94 -7.87
N ARG A 86 11.73 -15.83 -7.18
CA ARG A 86 11.26 -15.83 -5.78
C ARG A 86 9.74 -15.83 -5.63
N VAL A 87 9.00 -15.62 -6.70
CA VAL A 87 7.53 -15.52 -6.66
C VAL A 87 6.88 -16.75 -7.28
N PRO A 88 5.75 -17.23 -6.74
CA PRO A 88 5.06 -18.42 -7.25
C PRO A 88 4.19 -18.13 -8.48
N TYR A 89 3.84 -16.87 -8.72
CA TYR A 89 3.03 -16.47 -9.87
C TYR A 89 3.90 -16.27 -11.12
N LYS A 90 3.30 -16.49 -12.26
CA LYS A 90 4.00 -16.45 -13.54
C LYS A 90 4.24 -15.01 -13.99
N VAL A 91 5.52 -14.66 -14.20
CA VAL A 91 5.93 -13.39 -14.79
C VAL A 91 6.53 -13.65 -16.17
N THR A 92 6.09 -12.91 -17.16
CA THR A 92 6.51 -13.05 -18.56
C THR A 92 7.05 -11.73 -19.09
N LYS A 93 7.81 -11.82 -20.17
CA LYS A 93 8.31 -10.65 -20.90
C LYS A 93 7.20 -10.08 -21.78
N GLY A 94 6.84 -8.83 -21.58
CA GLY A 94 5.93 -8.06 -22.43
C GLY A 94 6.68 -7.18 -23.44
N ASP A 95 5.92 -6.31 -24.10
CA ASP A 95 6.45 -5.31 -25.01
C ASP A 95 7.47 -4.40 -24.30
N ASN A 96 8.44 -3.87 -25.06
CA ASN A 96 9.50 -3.00 -24.55
C ASN A 96 10.31 -3.61 -23.38
N ASN A 97 10.43 -4.96 -23.34
CA ASN A 97 11.15 -5.66 -22.28
C ASN A 97 10.57 -5.43 -20.87
N THR A 98 9.25 -5.23 -20.76
CA THR A 98 8.57 -4.96 -19.49
C THR A 98 8.11 -6.26 -18.83
N PRO A 99 8.08 -6.36 -17.48
CA PRO A 99 7.49 -7.49 -16.79
C PRO A 99 5.97 -7.47 -16.90
N ARG A 100 5.37 -8.66 -17.10
CA ARG A 100 3.92 -8.88 -17.11
C ARG A 100 3.57 -10.06 -16.22
N VAL A 101 2.58 -9.91 -15.36
CA VAL A 101 2.01 -11.00 -14.58
C VAL A 101 0.95 -11.72 -15.41
N ASP A 102 1.16 -13.01 -15.67
CA ASP A 102 0.24 -13.84 -16.45
C ASP A 102 -0.77 -14.55 -15.53
N ILE A 103 -2.03 -14.13 -15.62
CA ILE A 103 -3.15 -14.75 -14.91
C ILE A 103 -4.14 -15.29 -15.93
N ASP A 104 -4.18 -16.62 -16.08
CA ASP A 104 -5.05 -17.34 -17.03
C ASP A 104 -4.95 -16.83 -18.48
N GLY A 105 -3.73 -16.40 -18.90
CA GLY A 105 -3.47 -15.88 -20.24
C GLY A 105 -3.71 -14.37 -20.39
N ARG A 106 -4.24 -13.68 -19.37
CA ARG A 106 -4.27 -12.22 -19.35
C ARG A 106 -2.99 -11.69 -18.70
N LEU A 107 -2.34 -10.78 -19.41
CA LEU A 107 -1.09 -10.16 -19.00
C LEU A 107 -1.38 -8.83 -18.29
N TYR A 108 -1.07 -8.77 -17.00
CA TYR A 108 -1.21 -7.56 -16.18
C TYR A 108 0.12 -6.84 -16.04
N THR A 109 0.11 -5.52 -16.12
CA THR A 109 1.28 -4.71 -15.79
C THR A 109 1.43 -4.58 -14.26
N PRO A 110 2.64 -4.29 -13.74
CA PRO A 110 2.81 -3.93 -12.34
C PRO A 110 1.94 -2.74 -11.93
N GLN A 111 1.72 -1.78 -12.85
CA GLN A 111 0.85 -0.63 -12.64
C GLN A 111 -0.61 -1.05 -12.44
N GLU A 112 -1.15 -1.96 -13.26
CA GLU A 112 -2.52 -2.48 -13.10
C GLU A 112 -2.71 -3.18 -11.76
N ILE A 113 -1.75 -4.02 -11.34
CA ILE A 113 -1.81 -4.70 -10.04
C ILE A 113 -1.73 -3.69 -8.89
N SER A 114 -0.84 -2.71 -8.97
CA SER A 114 -0.74 -1.64 -7.98
C SER A 114 -1.99 -0.76 -7.95
N ALA A 115 -2.61 -0.50 -9.11
CA ALA A 115 -3.87 0.22 -9.20
C ALA A 115 -5.00 -0.48 -8.44
N ILE A 116 -5.07 -1.82 -8.47
CA ILE A 116 -6.05 -2.59 -7.71
C ILE A 116 -5.86 -2.37 -6.19
N ILE A 117 -4.61 -2.28 -5.72
CA ILE A 117 -4.32 -1.95 -4.32
C ILE A 117 -4.74 -0.51 -4.01
N LEU A 118 -4.40 0.45 -4.89
CA LEU A 118 -4.79 1.85 -4.74
C LEU A 118 -6.31 2.05 -4.75
N GLN A 119 -7.06 1.28 -5.55
CA GLN A 119 -8.52 1.26 -5.51
C GLN A 119 -9.06 0.82 -4.14
N LYS A 120 -8.42 -0.18 -3.49
CA LYS A 120 -8.79 -0.58 -2.12
C LYS A 120 -8.52 0.56 -1.14
N MET A 121 -7.40 1.30 -1.27
CA MET A 121 -7.10 2.47 -0.43
C MET A 121 -8.12 3.60 -0.66
N LYS A 122 -8.42 3.91 -1.92
CA LYS A 122 -9.47 4.86 -2.31
C LYS A 122 -10.81 4.48 -1.67
N LYS A 123 -11.24 3.23 -1.86
CA LYS A 123 -12.51 2.72 -1.30
C LYS A 123 -12.54 2.81 0.23
N THR A 124 -11.43 2.46 0.90
CA THR A 124 -11.31 2.59 2.36
C THR A 124 -11.52 4.05 2.81
N ALA A 125 -10.94 5.01 2.08
CA ALA A 125 -11.13 6.43 2.38
C ALA A 125 -12.56 6.90 2.08
N GLU A 126 -13.16 6.47 0.98
CA GLU A 126 -14.55 6.79 0.63
C GLU A 126 -15.55 6.24 1.64
N ASP A 127 -15.35 5.01 2.12
CA ASP A 127 -16.19 4.37 3.14
C ASP A 127 -16.12 5.16 4.47
N TYR A 128 -14.92 5.65 4.82
CA TYR A 128 -14.73 6.46 6.03
C TYR A 128 -15.32 7.87 5.90
N LEU A 129 -15.05 8.55 4.77
CA LEU A 129 -15.45 9.94 4.56
C LEU A 129 -16.93 10.10 4.15
N GLY A 130 -17.58 9.02 3.70
CA GLY A 130 -18.95 9.05 3.18
C GLY A 130 -19.11 9.84 1.88
N GLN A 131 -18.03 10.08 1.15
CA GLN A 131 -18.01 10.83 -0.12
C GLN A 131 -16.98 10.26 -1.09
N GLU A 132 -17.15 10.56 -2.38
CA GLU A 132 -16.19 10.19 -3.41
C GLU A 132 -14.83 10.87 -3.20
N VAL A 133 -13.75 10.12 -3.43
CA VAL A 133 -12.36 10.58 -3.37
C VAL A 133 -11.75 10.49 -4.76
N THR A 134 -11.34 11.63 -5.31
CA THR A 134 -10.78 11.73 -6.66
C THR A 134 -9.32 12.15 -6.69
N GLU A 135 -8.75 12.59 -5.56
CA GLU A 135 -7.40 13.15 -5.49
C GLU A 135 -6.56 12.48 -4.41
N ALA A 136 -5.28 12.27 -4.71
CA ALA A 136 -4.35 11.66 -3.78
C ALA A 136 -2.93 12.24 -3.88
N VAL A 137 -2.21 12.16 -2.75
CA VAL A 137 -0.75 12.19 -2.67
C VAL A 137 -0.31 10.73 -2.47
N ILE A 138 0.61 10.24 -3.30
CA ILE A 138 1.11 8.86 -3.23
C ILE A 138 2.60 8.90 -2.95
N THR A 139 3.10 8.03 -2.08
CA THR A 139 4.50 7.97 -1.73
C THR A 139 5.27 6.95 -2.55
N VAL A 140 6.56 7.20 -2.69
CA VAL A 140 7.53 6.32 -3.33
C VAL A 140 8.82 6.28 -2.52
N PRO A 141 9.62 5.19 -2.58
CA PRO A 141 10.97 5.19 -2.04
C PRO A 141 11.79 6.36 -2.58
N ALA A 142 12.64 6.95 -1.74
CA ALA A 142 13.43 8.12 -2.15
C ALA A 142 14.39 7.79 -3.30
N TYR A 143 14.91 6.55 -3.32
CA TYR A 143 15.86 6.07 -4.33
C TYR A 143 15.18 5.52 -5.60
N PHE A 144 13.84 5.65 -5.73
CA PHE A 144 13.16 5.34 -6.99
C PHE A 144 13.65 6.26 -8.10
N ASN A 145 13.97 5.63 -9.24
CA ASN A 145 14.29 6.35 -10.46
C ASN A 145 13.03 6.92 -11.14
N ASP A 146 13.23 7.72 -12.16
CA ASP A 146 12.17 8.41 -12.88
C ASP A 146 11.11 7.46 -13.46
N SER A 147 11.53 6.33 -14.06
CA SER A 147 10.60 5.32 -14.59
C SER A 147 9.70 4.69 -13.49
N GLN A 148 10.24 4.48 -12.30
CA GLN A 148 9.49 3.92 -11.17
C GLN A 148 8.49 4.93 -10.59
N ARG A 149 8.87 6.22 -10.53
CA ARG A 149 7.98 7.33 -10.12
C ARG A 149 6.82 7.50 -11.09
N GLN A 150 7.13 7.51 -12.39
CA GLN A 150 6.11 7.62 -13.44
C GLN A 150 5.16 6.42 -13.41
N ALA A 151 5.67 5.18 -13.29
CA ALA A 151 4.84 3.98 -13.17
C ALA A 151 3.92 4.02 -11.93
N THR A 152 4.38 4.59 -10.82
CA THR A 152 3.54 4.77 -9.62
C THR A 152 2.44 5.79 -9.85
N LYS A 153 2.74 6.90 -10.56
CA LYS A 153 1.74 7.90 -10.95
C LYS A 153 0.67 7.30 -11.86
N GLU A 154 1.08 6.54 -12.88
CA GLU A 154 0.19 5.81 -13.78
C GLU A 154 -0.72 4.84 -13.04
N ALA A 155 -0.18 4.10 -12.05
CA ALA A 155 -1.00 3.23 -11.20
C ALA A 155 -2.09 4.00 -10.45
N GLY A 156 -1.79 5.20 -9.95
CA GLY A 156 -2.77 6.10 -9.34
C GLY A 156 -3.85 6.54 -10.33
N GLU A 157 -3.45 6.91 -11.53
CA GLU A 157 -4.37 7.31 -12.60
C GLU A 157 -5.26 6.16 -13.05
N ILE A 158 -4.73 4.94 -13.21
CA ILE A 158 -5.50 3.72 -13.50
C ILE A 158 -6.49 3.41 -12.37
N ALA A 159 -6.13 3.71 -11.11
CA ALA A 159 -7.02 3.56 -9.96
C ALA A 159 -8.16 4.60 -9.91
N GLY A 160 -8.20 5.54 -10.85
CA GLY A 160 -9.18 6.63 -10.87
C GLY A 160 -8.87 7.76 -9.89
N LEU A 161 -7.58 7.95 -9.56
CA LEU A 161 -7.09 9.03 -8.72
C LEU A 161 -6.33 10.06 -9.56
N ASN A 162 -6.64 11.34 -9.37
CA ASN A 162 -5.77 12.42 -9.82
C ASN A 162 -4.60 12.54 -8.82
N VAL A 163 -3.42 12.08 -9.23
CA VAL A 163 -2.22 12.11 -8.39
C VAL A 163 -1.67 13.54 -8.35
N ARG A 164 -1.99 14.25 -7.28
CA ARG A 164 -1.61 15.66 -7.09
C ARG A 164 -0.12 15.82 -6.83
N ARG A 165 0.48 14.84 -6.17
CA ARG A 165 1.92 14.80 -5.89
C ARG A 165 2.40 13.37 -5.64
N ILE A 166 3.62 13.08 -6.12
CA ILE A 166 4.44 11.96 -5.67
C ILE A 166 5.44 12.51 -4.65
N VAL A 167 5.52 11.88 -3.47
CA VAL A 167 6.40 12.32 -2.37
C VAL A 167 7.28 11.15 -1.94
N ASN A 168 8.54 11.42 -1.61
CA ASN A 168 9.45 10.40 -1.09
C ASN A 168 9.00 9.95 0.31
N GLU A 169 9.03 8.64 0.57
CA GLU A 169 8.63 8.02 1.83
C GLU A 169 9.36 8.63 3.05
N PRO A 170 10.70 8.74 3.06
CA PRO A 170 11.40 9.35 4.18
C PRO A 170 11.09 10.86 4.34
N THR A 171 10.79 11.54 3.24
CA THR A 171 10.43 12.96 3.27
C THR A 171 9.03 13.14 3.88
N ALA A 172 8.08 12.28 3.52
CA ALA A 172 6.75 12.24 4.14
C ALA A 172 6.86 11.94 5.64
N ALA A 173 7.69 10.97 6.02
CA ALA A 173 7.92 10.64 7.43
C ALA A 173 8.53 11.81 8.22
N ALA A 174 9.48 12.53 7.65
CA ALA A 174 10.06 13.72 8.25
C ALA A 174 9.01 14.83 8.45
N LEU A 175 8.12 15.03 7.46
CA LEU A 175 7.02 15.99 7.56
C LEU A 175 6.07 15.64 8.70
N ALA A 176 5.70 14.37 8.84
CA ALA A 176 4.85 13.91 9.94
C ALA A 176 5.53 14.07 11.31
N TYR A 177 6.83 13.77 11.40
CA TYR A 177 7.61 13.92 12.64
C TYR A 177 7.80 15.38 13.04
N GLY A 178 8.07 16.27 12.07
CA GLY A 178 8.48 17.65 12.31
C GLY A 178 7.34 18.66 12.36
N LEU A 179 6.08 18.26 12.07
CA LEU A 179 4.96 19.19 11.95
C LEU A 179 4.76 20.04 13.23
N ASP A 180 4.92 19.43 14.40
CA ASP A 180 4.82 20.08 15.70
C ASP A 180 6.16 20.71 16.19
N LYS A 181 7.25 20.58 15.40
CA LYS A 181 8.60 21.01 15.73
C LYS A 181 9.15 22.09 14.80
N SER A 182 8.28 22.68 13.96
CA SER A 182 8.64 23.64 12.90
C SER A 182 9.48 24.84 13.34
N ASN A 183 9.46 25.17 14.64
CA ASN A 183 10.22 26.29 15.22
C ASN A 183 11.62 25.91 15.73
N LYS A 184 12.12 24.71 15.41
CA LYS A 184 13.44 24.24 15.82
C LYS A 184 14.28 23.93 14.62
N ASP A 185 15.50 24.47 14.59
CA ASP A 185 16.51 24.06 13.63
C ASP A 185 17.03 22.69 14.03
N MET A 186 16.83 21.68 13.19
CA MET A 186 17.21 20.29 13.46
C MET A 186 17.80 19.64 12.20
N LYS A 187 18.81 18.81 12.41
CA LYS A 187 19.33 17.90 11.40
C LYS A 187 18.90 16.49 11.75
N ILE A 188 18.11 15.90 10.89
CA ILE A 188 17.55 14.57 11.13
C ILE A 188 18.01 13.58 10.06
N VAL A 189 18.05 12.32 10.45
CA VAL A 189 18.15 11.20 9.51
C VAL A 189 16.87 10.39 9.58
N VAL A 190 16.27 10.14 8.44
CA VAL A 190 15.21 9.15 8.28
C VAL A 190 15.85 7.89 7.72
N PHE A 191 15.75 6.81 8.50
CA PHE A 191 16.17 5.46 8.14
C PHE A 191 14.94 4.63 7.88
N ASP A 192 14.60 4.44 6.61
CA ASP A 192 13.44 3.68 6.17
C ASP A 192 13.87 2.29 5.69
N CYS A 193 13.40 1.24 6.39
CA CYS A 193 13.61 -0.14 5.98
C CYS A 193 12.26 -0.84 5.95
N GLY A 194 11.67 -0.87 4.78
CA GLY A 194 10.37 -1.48 4.51
C GLY A 194 10.45 -2.99 4.24
N GLY A 195 9.44 -3.50 3.53
CA GLY A 195 9.43 -4.91 3.10
C GLY A 195 10.33 -5.19 1.90
N GLY A 196 10.49 -4.22 0.99
CA GLY A 196 11.18 -4.43 -0.28
C GLY A 196 12.29 -3.43 -0.60
N THR A 197 12.31 -2.28 0.08
CA THR A 197 13.25 -1.18 -0.17
C THR A 197 13.84 -0.66 1.13
N HIS A 198 15.03 -0.08 1.01
CA HIS A 198 15.72 0.60 2.09
C HIS A 198 16.22 1.96 1.60
N ASP A 199 15.83 3.03 2.30
CA ASP A 199 16.21 4.39 2.00
C ASP A 199 16.75 5.09 3.24
N VAL A 200 17.74 5.97 3.04
CA VAL A 200 18.28 6.86 4.06
C VAL A 200 18.24 8.28 3.52
N SER A 201 17.58 9.18 4.21
CA SER A 201 17.57 10.60 3.86
C SER A 201 18.05 11.45 5.01
N VAL A 202 18.90 12.42 4.70
CA VAL A 202 19.41 13.44 5.62
C VAL A 202 18.65 14.73 5.33
N LEU A 203 18.01 15.32 6.34
CA LEU A 203 17.19 16.51 6.20
C LEU A 203 17.60 17.58 7.21
N GLU A 204 17.41 18.84 6.82
CA GLU A 204 17.41 20.00 7.71
C GLU A 204 15.98 20.52 7.85
N LEU A 205 15.55 20.73 9.08
CA LEU A 205 14.26 21.31 9.45
C LEU A 205 14.51 22.65 10.11
N GLY A 206 13.78 23.69 9.71
CA GLY A 206 13.85 25.01 10.33
C GLY A 206 12.81 25.96 9.73
N ASP A 207 12.18 26.79 10.56
CA ASP A 207 11.20 27.80 10.15
C ASP A 207 10.07 27.27 9.21
N GLY A 208 9.61 26.04 9.43
CA GLY A 208 8.61 25.40 8.58
C GLY A 208 9.13 24.84 7.26
N VAL A 209 10.44 24.92 7.00
CA VAL A 209 11.09 24.36 5.81
C VAL A 209 11.63 22.98 6.15
N PHE A 210 11.31 22.00 5.31
CA PHE A 210 11.83 20.64 5.32
C PHE A 210 12.68 20.45 4.07
N GLU A 211 13.99 20.54 4.23
CA GLU A 211 14.96 20.46 3.13
C GLU A 211 15.71 19.14 3.19
N VAL A 212 15.55 18.31 2.15
CA VAL A 212 16.39 17.12 1.96
C VAL A 212 17.75 17.58 1.48
N LYS A 213 18.82 17.19 2.20
CA LYS A 213 20.22 17.50 1.83
C LYS A 213 20.82 16.40 0.97
N ALA A 214 20.53 15.16 1.29
CA ALA A 214 20.98 14.01 0.53
C ALA A 214 20.12 12.80 0.81
N THR A 215 20.04 11.90 -0.17
CA THR A 215 19.40 10.58 -0.04
C THR A 215 20.28 9.52 -0.71
N ASP A 216 20.24 8.31 -0.16
CA ASP A 216 20.83 7.10 -0.74
C ASP A 216 20.01 5.89 -0.33
N GLY A 217 20.13 4.75 -1.03
CA GLY A 217 19.30 3.59 -0.72
C GLY A 217 19.58 2.36 -1.57
N ASP A 218 18.79 1.31 -1.29
CA ASP A 218 18.79 0.04 -2.01
C ASP A 218 17.35 -0.38 -2.29
N THR A 219 16.95 -0.36 -3.56
CA THR A 219 15.59 -0.69 -3.99
C THR A 219 15.28 -2.20 -3.96
N HIS A 220 16.24 -3.03 -3.56
CA HIS A 220 16.14 -4.48 -3.47
C HIS A 220 16.67 -5.02 -2.13
N LEU A 221 16.40 -4.28 -1.05
CA LEU A 221 16.74 -4.67 0.32
C LEU A 221 15.58 -4.35 1.26
N GLY A 222 15.10 -5.35 1.99
CA GLY A 222 14.02 -5.16 2.96
C GLY A 222 13.59 -6.44 3.65
N GLY A 223 12.45 -6.40 4.32
CA GLY A 223 11.90 -7.49 5.12
C GLY A 223 11.69 -8.80 4.34
N ASP A 224 11.34 -8.72 3.06
CA ASP A 224 11.21 -9.88 2.19
C ASP A 224 12.54 -10.65 2.03
N ASP A 225 13.67 -9.92 2.01
CA ASP A 225 15.00 -10.54 1.92
C ASP A 225 15.38 -11.24 3.23
N PHE A 226 14.97 -10.68 4.36
CA PHE A 226 15.14 -11.33 5.67
C PHE A 226 14.30 -12.60 5.77
N ASP A 227 13.06 -12.59 5.27
CA ASP A 227 12.21 -13.77 5.20
C ASP A 227 12.83 -14.85 4.33
N HIS A 228 13.44 -14.51 3.18
CA HIS A 228 14.12 -15.47 2.31
C HIS A 228 15.29 -16.17 3.02
N ARG A 229 16.04 -15.49 3.88
CA ARG A 229 17.09 -16.12 4.68
C ARG A 229 16.54 -17.20 5.63
N ILE A 230 15.37 -16.95 6.22
CA ILE A 230 14.69 -17.95 7.06
C ILE A 230 14.19 -19.11 6.18
N ILE A 231 13.58 -18.81 5.03
CA ILE A 231 13.08 -19.82 4.08
C ILE A 231 14.22 -20.74 3.62
N ASP A 232 15.33 -20.17 3.17
CA ASP A 232 16.51 -20.91 2.70
C ASP A 232 17.06 -21.82 3.81
N TRP A 233 17.13 -21.33 5.03
CA TRP A 233 17.51 -22.14 6.18
C TRP A 233 16.54 -23.28 6.43
N LEU A 234 15.23 -23.05 6.41
CA LEU A 234 14.20 -24.08 6.61
C LEU A 234 14.22 -25.15 5.51
N VAL A 235 14.38 -24.73 4.25
CA VAL A 235 14.51 -25.66 3.11
C VAL A 235 15.74 -26.55 3.28
N GLN A 236 16.88 -25.99 3.67
CA GLN A 236 18.10 -26.75 3.88
C GLN A 236 17.99 -27.72 5.06
N GLU A 237 17.39 -27.28 6.19
CA GLU A 237 17.15 -28.14 7.35
C GLU A 237 16.24 -29.33 6.98
N PHE A 238 15.13 -29.04 6.30
CA PHE A 238 14.21 -30.10 5.85
C PHE A 238 14.88 -31.11 4.91
N LYS A 239 15.68 -30.62 3.96
CA LYS A 239 16.42 -31.43 3.02
C LYS A 239 17.42 -32.37 3.71
N ASN A 240 18.11 -31.87 4.75
CA ASN A 240 19.07 -32.66 5.54
C ASN A 240 18.37 -33.78 6.33
N GLU A 241 17.19 -33.53 6.87
CA GLU A 241 16.45 -34.46 7.71
C GLU A 241 15.60 -35.49 6.92
N ASN A 242 15.24 -35.14 5.67
CA ASN A 242 14.30 -35.94 4.87
C ASN A 242 14.92 -36.53 3.61
N GLY A 243 16.19 -36.98 3.70
CA GLY A 243 16.84 -37.73 2.62
C GLY A 243 16.98 -36.96 1.30
N GLY A 244 17.10 -35.63 1.36
CA GLY A 244 17.27 -34.79 0.18
C GLY A 244 15.97 -34.28 -0.44
N ALA A 245 14.81 -34.49 0.19
CA ALA A 245 13.53 -33.92 -0.27
C ALA A 245 13.58 -32.40 -0.24
N ASP A 246 13.13 -31.77 -1.32
CA ASP A 246 13.32 -30.34 -1.59
C ASP A 246 11.99 -29.60 -1.65
N LEU A 247 11.70 -28.81 -0.60
CA LEU A 247 10.48 -28.00 -0.47
C LEU A 247 10.37 -26.92 -1.53
N SER A 248 11.49 -26.47 -2.11
CA SER A 248 11.50 -25.39 -3.11
C SER A 248 10.77 -25.76 -4.42
N LYS A 249 10.51 -27.05 -4.64
CA LYS A 249 9.82 -27.57 -5.81
C LYS A 249 8.30 -27.57 -5.67
N ASP A 250 7.77 -27.33 -4.47
CA ASP A 250 6.33 -27.29 -4.20
C ASP A 250 5.89 -25.85 -3.89
N PRO A 251 5.14 -25.19 -4.80
CA PRO A 251 4.67 -23.81 -4.59
C PRO A 251 3.81 -23.64 -3.34
N MET A 252 3.03 -24.65 -2.94
CA MET A 252 2.22 -24.59 -1.71
C MET A 252 3.09 -24.67 -0.47
N ALA A 253 4.10 -25.53 -0.48
CA ALA A 253 5.08 -25.60 0.62
C ALA A 253 5.85 -24.29 0.74
N MET A 254 6.32 -23.72 -0.37
CA MET A 254 7.02 -22.44 -0.39
C MET A 254 6.16 -21.30 0.14
N GLN A 255 4.87 -21.25 -0.20
CA GLN A 255 3.97 -20.21 0.32
C GLN A 255 3.76 -20.35 1.84
N ARG A 256 3.62 -21.59 2.34
CA ARG A 256 3.54 -21.86 3.78
C ARG A 256 4.83 -21.49 4.51
N LEU A 257 5.99 -21.76 3.90
CA LEU A 257 7.29 -21.33 4.42
C LEU A 257 7.39 -19.81 4.48
N LYS A 258 6.95 -19.09 3.44
CA LYS A 258 6.95 -17.63 3.41
C LYS A 258 6.12 -17.03 4.54
N GLU A 259 4.90 -17.51 4.74
CA GLU A 259 4.04 -17.01 5.82
C GLU A 259 4.63 -17.33 7.21
N ALA A 260 5.20 -18.51 7.39
CA ALA A 260 5.85 -18.91 8.64
C ALA A 260 7.13 -18.10 8.91
N ALA A 261 7.93 -17.81 7.87
CA ALA A 261 9.13 -16.99 7.98
C ALA A 261 8.80 -15.53 8.35
N GLU A 262 7.82 -14.91 7.67
CA GLU A 262 7.34 -13.57 7.99
C GLU A 262 6.83 -13.49 9.44
N LYS A 263 6.01 -14.47 9.85
CA LYS A 263 5.50 -14.57 11.22
C LYS A 263 6.64 -14.71 12.22
N ALA A 264 7.60 -15.60 11.97
CA ALA A 264 8.75 -15.82 12.85
C ALA A 264 9.61 -14.55 12.97
N LYS A 265 9.88 -13.83 11.87
CA LYS A 265 10.58 -12.55 11.86
C LYS A 265 9.88 -11.53 12.78
N ILE A 266 8.56 -11.41 12.64
CA ILE A 266 7.74 -10.48 13.45
C ILE A 266 7.81 -10.86 14.94
N GLU A 267 7.61 -12.14 15.28
CA GLU A 267 7.65 -12.63 16.66
C GLU A 267 9.03 -12.43 17.30
N LEU A 268 10.12 -12.66 16.55
CA LEU A 268 11.49 -12.49 17.03
C LEU A 268 11.88 -11.01 17.24
N SER A 269 11.08 -10.06 16.80
CA SER A 269 11.26 -8.65 17.17
C SER A 269 10.96 -8.38 18.65
N SER A 270 10.12 -9.19 19.29
CA SER A 270 9.77 -9.09 20.71
C SER A 270 10.20 -10.30 21.54
N ALA A 271 10.15 -11.51 20.98
CA ALA A 271 10.55 -12.75 21.65
C ALA A 271 12.00 -13.13 21.35
N THR A 272 12.62 -13.94 22.20
CA THR A 272 13.98 -14.47 21.99
C THR A 272 13.99 -15.76 21.18
N THR A 273 12.84 -16.45 21.09
CA THR A 273 12.65 -17.71 20.38
C THR A 273 11.24 -17.78 19.80
N THR A 274 11.07 -18.48 18.69
CA THR A 274 9.77 -18.83 18.12
C THR A 274 9.80 -20.26 17.58
N GLU A 275 8.65 -20.94 17.58
CA GLU A 275 8.50 -22.26 16.96
C GLU A 275 7.83 -22.10 15.59
N ILE A 276 8.47 -22.65 14.58
CA ILE A 276 7.93 -22.81 13.22
C ILE A 276 7.41 -24.23 13.10
N ASN A 277 6.08 -24.40 13.04
CA ASN A 277 5.42 -25.69 13.00
C ASN A 277 4.53 -25.77 11.77
N LEU A 278 4.95 -26.56 10.78
CA LEU A 278 4.25 -26.75 9.50
C LEU A 278 3.93 -28.24 9.31
N PRO A 279 2.79 -28.70 9.87
CA PRO A 279 2.39 -30.09 9.73
C PRO A 279 2.01 -30.40 8.27
N TYR A 280 2.33 -31.62 7.82
CA TYR A 280 1.99 -32.11 6.48
C TYR A 280 2.47 -31.15 5.37
N ILE A 281 3.74 -30.71 5.45
CA ILE A 281 4.26 -29.69 4.53
C ILE A 281 4.41 -30.25 3.10
N MET A 282 4.88 -31.48 2.97
CA MET A 282 4.91 -32.23 1.72
C MET A 282 5.01 -33.75 2.00
N PRO A 283 4.62 -34.63 1.06
CA PRO A 283 4.88 -36.06 1.15
C PRO A 283 6.34 -36.36 0.79
N VAL A 284 7.01 -37.21 1.60
CA VAL A 284 8.33 -37.75 1.32
C VAL A 284 8.20 -39.27 1.21
N ASN A 285 8.54 -39.84 0.04
CA ASN A 285 8.34 -41.24 -0.27
C ASN A 285 6.92 -41.78 0.02
N GLY A 286 5.91 -40.93 -0.23
CA GLY A 286 4.50 -41.27 -0.01
C GLY A 286 4.02 -41.11 1.44
N VAL A 287 4.89 -40.70 2.38
CA VAL A 287 4.55 -40.49 3.78
C VAL A 287 4.51 -38.96 4.03
N PRO A 288 3.44 -38.45 4.67
CA PRO A 288 3.39 -37.04 5.04
C PRO A 288 4.53 -36.65 5.97
N ALA A 289 5.33 -35.65 5.57
CA ALA A 289 6.40 -35.10 6.39
C ALA A 289 5.97 -33.77 7.04
N HIS A 290 6.56 -33.50 8.19
CA HIS A 290 6.32 -32.32 8.99
C HIS A 290 7.60 -31.51 9.10
N LEU A 291 7.48 -30.18 9.16
CA LEU A 291 8.59 -29.29 9.50
C LEU A 291 8.30 -28.65 10.86
N VAL A 292 9.10 -29.00 11.86
CA VAL A 292 9.04 -28.36 13.19
C VAL A 292 10.44 -27.89 13.55
N LYS A 293 10.62 -26.59 13.72
CA LYS A 293 11.91 -25.97 14.04
C LYS A 293 11.72 -24.84 15.05
N THR A 294 12.63 -24.79 16.01
CA THR A 294 12.76 -23.62 16.88
C THR A 294 13.79 -22.68 16.28
N LEU A 295 13.39 -21.44 16.02
CA LEU A 295 14.27 -20.38 15.57
C LEU A 295 14.51 -19.41 16.73
N THR A 296 15.79 -19.22 17.10
CA THR A 296 16.19 -18.22 18.08
C THR A 296 16.45 -16.88 17.41
N ARG A 297 16.25 -15.76 18.14
CA ARG A 297 16.63 -14.42 17.65
C ARG A 297 18.12 -14.38 17.24
N ALA A 298 19.02 -14.94 18.04
CA ALA A 298 20.44 -14.98 17.71
C ALA A 298 20.74 -15.71 16.40
N LYS A 299 20.02 -16.83 16.12
CA LYS A 299 20.17 -17.55 14.85
C LYS A 299 19.61 -16.73 13.69
N PHE A 300 18.46 -16.09 13.87
CA PHE A 300 17.87 -15.21 12.87
C PHE A 300 18.82 -14.05 12.54
N GLU A 301 19.31 -13.34 13.54
CA GLU A 301 20.27 -12.24 13.38
C GLU A 301 21.54 -12.68 12.67
N GLN A 302 22.05 -13.89 12.97
CA GLN A 302 23.17 -14.49 12.24
C GLN A 302 22.85 -14.70 10.75
N LEU A 303 21.64 -15.15 10.43
CA LEU A 303 21.21 -15.40 9.03
C LEU A 303 21.12 -14.11 8.20
N ILE A 304 20.86 -12.96 8.84
CA ILE A 304 20.65 -11.67 8.18
C ILE A 304 21.76 -10.64 8.42
N ASP A 305 22.85 -11.00 9.07
CA ASP A 305 23.90 -10.05 9.46
C ASP A 305 24.49 -9.28 8.25
N ASP A 306 24.76 -9.96 7.14
CA ASP A 306 25.24 -9.33 5.92
C ASP A 306 24.22 -8.33 5.34
N LEU A 307 22.92 -8.60 5.45
CA LEU A 307 21.86 -7.71 5.01
C LEU A 307 21.76 -6.48 5.93
N ILE A 308 21.94 -6.68 7.25
CA ILE A 308 21.99 -5.56 8.21
C ILE A 308 23.15 -4.63 7.88
N GLN A 309 24.35 -5.17 7.60
CA GLN A 309 25.49 -4.35 7.22
C GLN A 309 25.23 -3.56 5.92
N ARG A 310 24.49 -4.13 4.96
CA ARG A 310 24.07 -3.42 3.75
C ARG A 310 23.16 -2.22 4.06
N THR A 311 22.36 -2.24 5.12
CA THR A 311 21.51 -1.09 5.48
C THR A 311 22.31 0.10 6.02
N ILE A 312 23.52 -0.12 6.54
CA ILE A 312 24.36 0.93 7.11
C ILE A 312 25.20 1.67 6.04
N ALA A 313 25.46 1.01 4.91
CA ALA A 313 26.23 1.65 3.82
C ALA A 313 25.56 2.93 3.29
N PRO A 314 24.25 2.97 2.97
CA PRO A 314 23.56 4.19 2.57
C PRO A 314 23.61 5.32 3.60
N CYS A 315 23.66 5.00 4.91
CA CYS A 315 23.81 6.02 5.96
C CYS A 315 25.11 6.80 5.81
N ARG A 316 26.20 6.10 5.50
CA ARG A 316 27.51 6.74 5.31
C ARG A 316 27.51 7.62 4.07
N THR A 317 27.03 7.07 2.94
CA THR A 317 26.98 7.80 1.66
C THR A 317 26.11 9.06 1.76
N ALA A 318 24.92 8.95 2.36
CA ALA A 318 24.02 10.09 2.52
C ALA A 318 24.63 11.19 3.40
N LEU A 319 25.29 10.83 4.50
CA LEU A 319 26.01 11.80 5.34
C LEU A 319 27.16 12.48 4.60
N GLU A 320 27.97 11.72 3.84
CA GLU A 320 29.08 12.25 3.03
C GLU A 320 28.52 13.25 1.99
N HIS A 321 27.46 12.92 1.28
CA HIS A 321 26.86 13.81 0.29
C HIS A 321 26.21 15.05 0.94
N ALA A 322 25.68 14.94 2.14
CA ALA A 322 25.17 16.08 2.91
C ALA A 322 26.29 16.94 3.52
N GLY A 323 27.56 16.49 3.49
CA GLY A 323 28.67 17.17 4.13
C GLY A 323 28.61 17.16 5.66
N LEU A 324 27.90 16.17 6.26
CA LEU A 324 27.65 16.07 7.69
C LEU A 324 28.35 14.86 8.30
N LYS A 325 28.56 14.92 9.62
CA LYS A 325 29.05 13.81 10.44
C LYS A 325 27.90 13.23 11.27
N THR A 326 28.07 12.03 11.79
CA THR A 326 27.10 11.42 12.71
C THR A 326 26.84 12.27 13.97
N SER A 327 27.85 13.04 14.42
CA SER A 327 27.73 13.98 15.55
C SER A 327 26.82 15.17 15.28
N ASP A 328 26.62 15.53 14.02
CA ASP A 328 25.87 16.72 13.61
C ASP A 328 24.36 16.41 13.52
N ILE A 329 23.98 15.14 13.61
CA ILE A 329 22.60 14.69 13.53
C ILE A 329 21.93 14.82 14.90
N ASP A 330 20.81 15.50 14.96
CA ASP A 330 20.03 15.68 16.19
C ASP A 330 19.16 14.46 16.50
N GLU A 331 18.44 13.95 15.49
CA GLU A 331 17.49 12.84 15.65
C GLU A 331 17.61 11.83 14.51
N ILE A 332 17.35 10.55 14.83
CA ILE A 332 17.23 9.46 13.86
C ILE A 332 15.83 8.91 13.94
N ILE A 333 15.09 8.93 12.83
CA ILE A 333 13.71 8.47 12.71
C ILE A 333 13.71 7.13 11.99
N LEU A 334 13.14 6.12 12.63
CA LEU A 334 12.99 4.79 12.06
C LEU A 334 11.62 4.64 11.39
N VAL A 335 11.64 4.22 10.14
CA VAL A 335 10.46 4.03 9.29
C VAL A 335 10.50 2.63 8.68
N GLY A 336 9.32 2.08 8.38
CA GLY A 336 9.17 0.74 7.83
C GLY A 336 9.21 -0.36 8.88
N GLY A 337 8.39 -1.41 8.69
CA GLY A 337 8.20 -2.49 9.65
C GLY A 337 9.46 -3.26 10.00
N SER A 338 10.45 -3.33 9.09
CA SER A 338 11.71 -4.03 9.32
C SER A 338 12.61 -3.34 10.34
N THR A 339 12.41 -2.05 10.60
CA THR A 339 13.14 -1.32 11.66
C THR A 339 12.77 -1.73 13.08
N ARG A 340 11.74 -2.57 13.23
CA ARG A 340 11.36 -3.19 14.51
C ARG A 340 12.33 -4.30 14.93
N ILE A 341 13.16 -4.81 14.02
CA ILE A 341 14.17 -5.84 14.30
C ILE A 341 15.24 -5.25 15.22
N PRO A 342 15.48 -5.83 16.42
CA PRO A 342 16.42 -5.28 17.39
C PRO A 342 17.83 -5.08 16.82
N ALA A 343 18.36 -6.03 16.06
CA ALA A 343 19.69 -5.93 15.48
C ALA A 343 19.84 -4.75 14.49
N ILE A 344 18.76 -4.34 13.79
CA ILE A 344 18.77 -3.13 12.95
C ILE A 344 18.83 -1.88 13.84
N GLN A 345 18.04 -1.82 14.91
CA GLN A 345 18.08 -0.69 15.86
C GLN A 345 19.45 -0.54 16.50
N ASP A 346 20.06 -1.67 16.92
CA ASP A 346 21.39 -1.70 17.50
C ASP A 346 22.46 -1.25 16.50
N ALA A 347 22.37 -1.69 15.23
CA ALA A 347 23.30 -1.29 14.17
C ALA A 347 23.22 0.22 13.90
N VAL A 348 22.00 0.78 13.81
CA VAL A 348 21.76 2.22 13.64
C VAL A 348 22.29 3.00 14.85
N GLN A 349 21.96 2.58 16.06
CA GLN A 349 22.46 3.21 17.29
C GLN A 349 23.98 3.19 17.36
N LYS A 350 24.60 2.07 17.03
CA LYS A 350 26.06 1.93 17.00
C LYS A 350 26.72 2.86 15.98
N PHE A 351 26.11 2.99 14.79
CA PHE A 351 26.63 3.82 13.72
C PHE A 351 26.55 5.31 14.06
N PHE A 352 25.41 5.79 14.55
CA PHE A 352 25.19 7.21 14.87
C PHE A 352 25.66 7.60 16.28
N GLY A 353 25.95 6.64 17.16
CA GLY A 353 26.35 6.90 18.56
C GLY A 353 25.22 7.41 19.45
N LYS A 354 23.95 7.36 18.98
CA LYS A 354 22.75 7.76 19.72
C LYS A 354 21.57 6.86 19.37
N ALA A 355 20.65 6.72 20.33
CA ALA A 355 19.45 5.91 20.12
C ALA A 355 18.49 6.56 19.12
N PRO A 356 17.85 5.78 18.25
CA PRO A 356 16.79 6.28 17.38
C PRO A 356 15.59 6.80 18.18
N SER A 357 14.90 7.80 17.62
CA SER A 357 13.64 8.33 18.17
C SER A 357 12.52 7.28 18.12
N LYS A 358 11.70 7.26 19.17
CA LYS A 358 10.50 6.39 19.29
C LYS A 358 9.20 7.15 19.10
N GLY A 359 9.27 8.39 18.58
CA GLY A 359 8.14 9.31 18.54
C GLY A 359 7.12 9.06 17.45
N VAL A 360 7.33 8.08 16.53
CA VAL A 360 6.43 7.80 15.42
C VAL A 360 6.13 6.31 15.30
N ASN A 361 4.95 5.99 14.74
CA ASN A 361 4.66 4.62 14.32
C ASN A 361 5.28 4.36 12.94
N PRO A 362 6.28 3.46 12.83
CA PRO A 362 7.01 3.24 11.58
C PRO A 362 6.16 2.67 10.45
N ASP A 363 4.97 2.12 10.74
CA ASP A 363 4.07 1.54 9.74
C ASP A 363 3.04 2.55 9.19
N GLU A 364 2.90 3.73 9.81
CA GLU A 364 1.84 4.70 9.52
C GLU A 364 2.37 6.09 9.17
N VAL A 365 3.56 6.42 9.66
CA VAL A 365 4.12 7.79 9.60
C VAL A 365 4.23 8.32 8.16
N VAL A 366 4.47 7.45 7.19
CA VAL A 366 4.58 7.81 5.77
C VAL A 366 3.21 8.25 5.22
N ALA A 367 2.15 7.51 5.49
CA ALA A 367 0.79 7.88 5.07
C ALA A 367 0.32 9.17 5.76
N VAL A 368 0.68 9.36 7.03
CA VAL A 368 0.42 10.60 7.78
C VAL A 368 1.09 11.78 7.08
N GLY A 369 2.37 11.68 6.73
CA GLY A 369 3.08 12.74 6.01
C GLY A 369 2.52 13.03 4.63
N ALA A 370 2.10 11.99 3.90
CA ALA A 370 1.40 12.14 2.63
C ALA A 370 0.06 12.89 2.78
N ALA A 371 -0.69 12.63 3.84
CA ALA A 371 -1.94 13.36 4.14
C ALA A 371 -1.67 14.82 4.50
N ILE A 372 -0.63 15.11 5.29
CA ILE A 372 -0.19 16.47 5.60
C ILE A 372 0.18 17.22 4.30
N GLN A 373 0.90 16.58 3.39
CA GLN A 373 1.21 17.16 2.08
C GLN A 373 -0.07 17.42 1.27
N GLY A 374 -1.09 16.57 1.37
CA GLY A 374 -2.43 16.82 0.83
C GLY A 374 -3.05 18.10 1.42
N GLY A 375 -2.94 18.28 2.74
CA GLY A 375 -3.39 19.48 3.45
C GLY A 375 -2.63 20.76 3.05
N VAL A 376 -1.34 20.66 2.75
CA VAL A 376 -0.55 21.78 2.19
C VAL A 376 -1.08 22.16 0.81
N LEU A 377 -1.39 21.18 -0.04
CA LEU A 377 -1.91 21.42 -1.39
C LEU A 377 -3.33 22.03 -1.41
N THR A 378 -4.15 21.75 -0.40
CA THR A 378 -5.48 22.37 -0.23
C THR A 378 -5.44 23.70 0.51
N GLY A 379 -4.31 24.04 1.15
CA GLY A 379 -4.16 25.24 2.00
C GLY A 379 -4.71 25.07 3.42
N ASP A 380 -5.08 23.85 3.80
CA ASP A 380 -5.52 23.52 5.18
C ASP A 380 -4.31 23.57 6.14
N VAL A 381 -3.13 23.13 5.66
CA VAL A 381 -1.85 23.25 6.37
C VAL A 381 -1.06 24.40 5.76
N LYS A 382 -0.65 25.36 6.59
CA LYS A 382 0.07 26.57 6.18
C LYS A 382 1.49 26.56 6.75
N ASP A 383 2.34 27.40 6.17
CA ASP A 383 3.71 27.64 6.65
C ASP A 383 4.59 26.39 6.66
N VAL A 384 4.36 25.47 5.70
CA VAL A 384 5.17 24.28 5.47
C VAL A 384 5.64 24.28 4.03
N LEU A 385 6.97 24.19 3.84
CA LEU A 385 7.63 24.06 2.55
C LEU A 385 8.47 22.79 2.53
N LEU A 386 8.21 21.94 1.54
CA LEU A 386 8.93 20.69 1.32
C LEU A 386 9.85 20.83 0.10
N LEU A 387 11.15 20.70 0.30
CA LEU A 387 12.19 20.69 -0.73
C LEU A 387 12.85 19.31 -0.77
N ASP A 388 12.64 18.61 -1.87
CA ASP A 388 13.19 17.26 -2.11
C ASP A 388 14.37 17.30 -3.07
N VAL A 389 15.03 16.17 -3.32
CA VAL A 389 16.20 16.07 -4.20
C VAL A 389 16.05 14.93 -5.21
N THR A 390 16.78 15.05 -6.34
CA THR A 390 16.94 13.92 -7.26
C THR A 390 17.95 12.92 -6.69
N PRO A 391 17.63 11.61 -6.63
CA PRO A 391 18.52 10.63 -5.96
C PRO A 391 19.77 10.29 -6.77
N LEU A 392 19.73 10.45 -8.10
CA LEU A 392 20.79 10.07 -9.02
C LEU A 392 21.09 11.20 -10.00
N SER A 393 22.34 11.27 -10.46
CA SER A 393 22.73 12.17 -11.53
C SER A 393 22.03 11.82 -12.84
N LEU A 394 21.66 12.85 -13.58
CA LEU A 394 21.00 12.78 -14.87
C LEU A 394 21.89 13.42 -15.94
N GLY A 395 21.95 12.82 -17.11
CA GLY A 395 22.80 13.32 -18.18
C GLY A 395 22.49 12.69 -19.54
N ILE A 396 23.36 12.95 -20.48
CA ILE A 396 23.27 12.39 -21.84
C ILE A 396 24.56 11.68 -22.24
N GLU A 397 24.44 10.72 -23.17
CA GLU A 397 25.61 10.17 -23.84
C GLU A 397 26.22 11.21 -24.78
N THR A 398 27.51 11.40 -24.66
CA THR A 398 28.30 12.26 -25.55
C THR A 398 29.39 11.46 -26.26
N MET A 399 30.16 12.14 -27.12
CA MET A 399 31.21 11.52 -27.93
C MET A 399 32.15 10.64 -27.08
N GLY A 400 32.44 9.42 -27.57
CA GLY A 400 33.28 8.45 -26.85
C GLY A 400 32.50 7.56 -25.86
N GLY A 401 31.18 7.63 -25.85
CA GLY A 401 30.33 6.82 -24.93
C GLY A 401 30.43 7.29 -23.49
N VAL A 402 30.72 8.55 -23.27
CA VAL A 402 30.82 9.17 -21.93
C VAL A 402 29.48 9.73 -21.52
N MET A 403 29.13 9.60 -20.24
CA MET A 403 27.98 10.30 -19.67
C MET A 403 28.37 11.71 -19.26
N THR A 404 27.80 12.71 -19.93
CA THR A 404 27.91 14.11 -19.50
C THR A 404 26.73 14.43 -18.59
N LYS A 405 27.04 14.71 -17.32
CA LYS A 405 26.04 15.03 -16.30
C LYS A 405 25.44 16.42 -16.55
N MET A 406 24.11 16.46 -16.63
CA MET A 406 23.33 17.69 -16.71
C MET A 406 22.89 18.15 -15.33
N ILE A 407 22.38 17.24 -14.51
CA ILE A 407 21.94 17.49 -13.13
C ILE A 407 22.65 16.47 -12.25
N GLU A 408 23.35 16.96 -11.23
CA GLU A 408 24.03 16.10 -10.26
C GLU A 408 23.04 15.47 -9.28
N ALA A 409 23.40 14.30 -8.74
CA ALA A 409 22.66 13.70 -7.63
C ALA A 409 22.50 14.66 -6.45
N ASN A 410 21.43 14.51 -5.69
CA ASN A 410 21.09 15.36 -4.54
C ASN A 410 20.89 16.86 -4.90
N THR A 411 20.56 17.17 -6.15
CA THR A 411 20.12 18.51 -6.55
C THR A 411 18.66 18.72 -6.13
N THR A 412 18.37 19.82 -5.45
CA THR A 412 17.00 20.19 -5.01
C THR A 412 16.04 20.29 -6.19
N ILE A 413 14.86 19.74 -6.07
CA ILE A 413 13.79 19.77 -7.06
C ILE A 413 12.57 20.60 -6.57
N PRO A 414 11.84 21.27 -7.48
CA PRO A 414 11.99 21.26 -8.95
C PRO A 414 13.23 22.02 -9.42
N THR A 415 13.82 21.55 -10.54
CA THR A 415 15.03 22.19 -11.10
C THR A 415 15.05 22.10 -12.62
N LYS A 416 15.73 23.05 -13.25
CA LYS A 416 15.88 23.10 -14.70
C LYS A 416 17.30 23.47 -15.06
N LYS A 417 17.92 22.69 -15.96
CA LYS A 417 19.26 22.97 -16.48
C LYS A 417 19.29 22.85 -17.99
N THR A 418 19.95 23.79 -18.66
CA THR A 418 20.13 23.84 -20.11
C THR A 418 21.60 23.94 -20.45
N GLU A 419 22.07 23.07 -21.34
CA GLU A 419 23.43 23.12 -21.89
C GLU A 419 23.40 23.03 -23.42
N THR A 420 24.43 23.59 -24.07
CA THR A 420 24.54 23.59 -25.53
C THR A 420 25.58 22.55 -25.98
N PHE A 421 25.14 21.65 -26.81
CA PHE A 421 25.93 20.61 -27.46
C PHE A 421 26.07 20.88 -28.96
N THR A 422 26.84 20.04 -29.65
CA THR A 422 27.09 20.19 -31.08
C THR A 422 27.16 18.84 -31.78
N THR A 423 27.21 18.86 -33.13
CA THR A 423 27.36 17.65 -33.95
C THR A 423 28.76 17.06 -33.88
N ALA A 424 28.88 15.73 -33.96
CA ALA A 424 30.14 14.99 -33.92
C ALA A 424 30.78 14.78 -35.30
N VAL A 425 30.01 14.89 -36.39
CA VAL A 425 30.47 14.72 -37.78
C VAL A 425 29.97 15.85 -38.67
N ASP A 426 30.69 16.07 -39.80
CA ASP A 426 30.28 17.08 -40.77
C ASP A 426 28.99 16.72 -41.46
N ASN A 427 28.15 17.73 -41.73
CA ASN A 427 26.85 17.61 -42.38
C ASN A 427 25.87 16.60 -41.73
N GLN A 428 25.94 16.46 -40.39
CA GLN A 428 25.06 15.57 -39.63
C GLN A 428 23.64 16.11 -39.64
N PRO A 429 22.65 15.36 -40.22
CA PRO A 429 21.29 15.87 -40.39
C PRO A 429 20.40 15.69 -39.13
N SER A 430 20.84 14.85 -38.19
CA SER A 430 20.12 14.56 -36.95
C SER A 430 21.08 14.25 -35.79
N VAL A 431 20.63 14.45 -34.57
CA VAL A 431 21.34 14.01 -33.35
C VAL A 431 20.43 13.05 -32.57
N GLU A 432 21.02 11.97 -32.10
CA GLU A 432 20.39 11.06 -31.15
C GLU A 432 20.73 11.53 -29.73
N ILE A 433 19.72 11.72 -28.91
CA ILE A 433 19.86 12.08 -27.49
C ILE A 433 19.48 10.85 -26.67
N LYS A 434 20.49 10.24 -26.03
CA LYS A 434 20.28 9.17 -25.05
C LYS A 434 20.32 9.77 -23.66
N VAL A 435 19.20 9.71 -22.98
CA VAL A 435 19.04 10.19 -21.61
C VAL A 435 19.45 9.08 -20.64
N LEU A 436 20.34 9.42 -19.72
CA LEU A 436 20.98 8.49 -18.80
C LEU A 436 20.76 8.91 -17.34
N GLN A 437 20.67 7.93 -16.45
CA GLN A 437 20.58 8.12 -15.02
C GLN A 437 21.59 7.21 -14.30
N GLY A 438 22.40 7.79 -13.39
CA GLY A 438 23.41 7.07 -12.62
C GLY A 438 24.69 7.84 -12.43
N GLU A 439 25.68 7.24 -11.74
CA GLU A 439 26.92 7.89 -11.32
C GLU A 439 28.16 7.46 -12.11
N ARG A 440 28.01 6.51 -13.03
CA ARG A 440 29.15 5.95 -13.75
C ARG A 440 29.61 6.90 -14.87
N PRO A 441 30.93 7.06 -15.10
CA PRO A 441 31.44 7.92 -16.16
C PRO A 441 31.09 7.47 -17.58
N MET A 442 30.93 6.13 -17.79
CA MET A 442 30.63 5.59 -19.11
C MET A 442 29.12 5.38 -19.27
N ALA A 443 28.58 5.83 -20.41
CA ALA A 443 27.14 5.77 -20.71
C ALA A 443 26.56 4.36 -20.58
N ALA A 444 27.24 3.35 -21.10
CA ALA A 444 26.80 1.94 -21.07
C ALA A 444 26.66 1.34 -19.67
N GLN A 445 27.24 1.99 -18.66
CA GLN A 445 27.21 1.54 -17.27
C GLN A 445 26.08 2.19 -16.45
N ASN A 446 25.35 3.12 -17.06
CA ASN A 446 24.22 3.83 -16.44
C ASN A 446 22.89 3.29 -16.97
N LYS A 447 21.81 3.60 -16.25
CA LYS A 447 20.47 3.29 -16.72
C LYS A 447 20.09 4.24 -17.85
N GLN A 448 19.71 3.69 -19.01
CA GLN A 448 19.14 4.48 -20.08
C GLN A 448 17.66 4.72 -19.75
N SER A 449 17.29 5.97 -19.57
CA SER A 449 15.92 6.39 -19.26
C SER A 449 15.09 6.68 -20.51
N GLY A 450 15.74 7.06 -21.62
CA GLY A 450 15.05 7.29 -22.89
C GLY A 450 15.99 7.59 -24.05
N ILE A 451 15.47 7.46 -25.27
CA ILE A 451 16.18 7.88 -26.49
C ILE A 451 15.20 8.66 -27.37
N PHE A 452 15.67 9.74 -27.98
CA PHE A 452 14.93 10.44 -29.01
C PHE A 452 15.88 11.11 -30.02
N HIS A 453 15.35 11.49 -31.19
CA HIS A 453 16.10 12.07 -32.27
C HIS A 453 15.62 13.50 -32.54
N LEU A 454 16.56 14.43 -32.70
CA LEU A 454 16.30 15.75 -33.24
C LEU A 454 16.75 15.78 -34.69
N ASP A 455 15.80 15.82 -35.63
CA ASP A 455 16.02 15.77 -37.06
C ASP A 455 16.00 17.16 -37.71
N GLY A 456 16.60 17.23 -38.91
CA GLY A 456 16.56 18.41 -39.76
C GLY A 456 17.47 19.54 -39.30
N ILE A 457 18.60 19.17 -38.73
CA ILE A 457 19.72 20.06 -38.49
C ILE A 457 20.29 20.50 -39.84
N MET A 458 20.61 21.79 -40.00
CA MET A 458 21.18 22.30 -41.24
C MET A 458 22.58 21.73 -41.46
N PRO A 459 22.92 21.29 -42.70
CA PRO A 459 24.28 20.84 -43.00
C PRO A 459 25.31 21.90 -42.68
N ALA A 460 26.27 21.58 -41.81
CA ALA A 460 27.34 22.42 -41.38
C ALA A 460 28.55 21.58 -40.94
N ARG A 461 29.70 22.19 -40.70
CA ARG A 461 30.85 21.47 -40.16
C ARG A 461 30.55 21.01 -38.73
N ARG A 462 31.17 19.90 -38.32
CA ARG A 462 31.11 19.43 -36.95
C ARG A 462 31.52 20.54 -36.00
N GLY A 463 30.84 20.70 -34.89
CA GLY A 463 31.08 21.72 -33.90
C GLY A 463 30.40 23.07 -34.15
N GLU A 464 29.84 23.32 -35.35
CA GLU A 464 29.11 24.56 -35.65
C GLU A 464 27.64 24.56 -35.21
N PRO A 465 26.85 23.48 -35.46
CA PRO A 465 25.48 23.46 -34.99
C PRO A 465 25.36 23.56 -33.47
N GLN A 466 24.40 24.35 -32.99
CA GLN A 466 24.17 24.56 -31.56
C GLN A 466 22.84 23.88 -31.18
N ILE A 467 22.95 22.77 -30.45
CA ILE A 467 21.84 22.00 -29.96
C ILE A 467 21.68 22.26 -28.46
N GLU A 468 20.66 23.00 -28.09
CA GLU A 468 20.28 23.18 -26.69
C GLU A 468 19.59 21.93 -26.16
N VAL A 469 20.12 21.32 -25.11
CA VAL A 469 19.47 20.24 -24.38
C VAL A 469 19.07 20.76 -23.00
N THR A 470 17.78 20.67 -22.70
CA THR A 470 17.20 21.13 -21.45
C THR A 470 16.66 19.94 -20.67
N PHE A 471 17.09 19.81 -19.44
CA PHE A 471 16.53 18.89 -18.42
C PHE A 471 15.65 19.69 -17.48
N ASP A 472 14.40 19.28 -17.30
CA ASP A 472 13.38 19.96 -16.49
C ASP A 472 12.72 18.92 -15.58
N ILE A 473 13.05 18.95 -14.28
CA ILE A 473 12.51 18.04 -13.27
C ILE A 473 11.43 18.78 -12.49
N ASP A 474 10.23 18.21 -12.48
CA ASP A 474 9.11 18.76 -11.71
C ASP A 474 9.20 18.44 -10.20
N ALA A 475 8.25 18.95 -9.42
CA ALA A 475 8.18 18.70 -7.99
C ALA A 475 7.90 17.22 -7.61
N ASN A 476 7.47 16.39 -8.57
CA ASN A 476 7.27 14.94 -8.39
C ASN A 476 8.56 14.14 -8.68
N GLY A 477 9.63 14.81 -9.10
CA GLY A 477 10.85 14.17 -9.56
C GLY A 477 10.75 13.58 -10.97
N ILE A 478 9.77 14.00 -11.77
CA ILE A 478 9.56 13.50 -13.14
C ILE A 478 10.35 14.39 -14.11
N LEU A 479 11.19 13.75 -14.92
CA LEU A 479 12.09 14.40 -15.87
C LEU A 479 11.42 14.60 -17.24
N ASN A 480 11.53 15.81 -17.76
CA ASN A 480 11.29 16.14 -19.15
C ASN A 480 12.60 16.58 -19.80
N VAL A 481 12.89 16.07 -20.98
CA VAL A 481 14.09 16.45 -21.75
C VAL A 481 13.67 17.04 -23.08
N THR A 482 14.21 18.20 -23.39
CA THR A 482 13.96 18.91 -24.67
C THR A 482 15.28 19.14 -25.37
N ALA A 483 15.34 18.85 -26.67
CA ALA A 483 16.46 19.22 -27.54
C ALA A 483 15.97 20.20 -28.59
N LYS A 484 16.71 21.31 -28.81
CA LYS A 484 16.39 22.36 -29.76
C LYS A 484 17.59 22.80 -30.57
N ASP A 485 17.49 22.76 -31.87
CA ASP A 485 18.47 23.38 -32.76
C ASP A 485 18.26 24.91 -32.81
N LYS A 486 19.25 25.68 -32.37
CA LYS A 486 19.18 27.15 -32.33
C LYS A 486 19.08 27.78 -33.71
N ALA A 487 19.65 27.16 -34.73
CA ALA A 487 19.71 27.74 -36.10
C ALA A 487 18.35 27.60 -36.81
N THR A 488 17.71 26.41 -36.72
CA THR A 488 16.43 26.14 -37.38
C THR A 488 15.23 26.38 -36.49
N GLY A 489 15.41 26.46 -35.17
CA GLY A 489 14.35 26.55 -34.19
C GLY A 489 13.57 25.23 -34.03
N LYS A 490 13.99 24.15 -34.72
CA LYS A 490 13.38 22.82 -34.54
C LYS A 490 13.63 22.30 -33.14
N GLU A 491 12.57 21.75 -32.56
CA GLU A 491 12.56 21.25 -31.18
C GLU A 491 11.93 19.88 -31.15
N GLN A 492 12.50 19.00 -30.34
CA GLN A 492 11.94 17.70 -29.99
C GLN A 492 11.99 17.55 -28.48
N LYS A 493 10.89 17.04 -27.93
CA LYS A 493 10.74 16.83 -26.49
C LYS A 493 10.43 15.37 -26.22
N ILE A 494 11.04 14.82 -25.19
CA ILE A 494 10.65 13.56 -24.61
C ILE A 494 10.29 13.80 -23.15
N ARG A 495 9.14 13.29 -22.72
CA ARG A 495 8.90 12.99 -21.33
C ARG A 495 9.51 11.64 -21.08
N ILE A 496 10.28 11.49 -20.03
CA ILE A 496 10.79 10.18 -19.67
C ILE A 496 9.60 9.38 -19.16
N GLU A 497 9.04 8.59 -20.06
CA GLU A 497 8.03 7.61 -19.69
C GLU A 497 8.75 6.37 -19.15
N ALA A 498 8.12 5.71 -18.18
CA ALA A 498 8.60 4.42 -17.73
C ALA A 498 8.86 3.56 -18.97
N SER A 499 9.95 2.80 -19.01
CA SER A 499 10.20 1.82 -20.10
C SER A 499 9.06 0.79 -20.21
N SER A 500 8.12 0.83 -19.30
CA SER A 500 6.82 0.15 -19.33
C SER A 500 5.92 0.54 -20.50
N GLY A 501 6.19 1.69 -21.17
CA GLY A 501 5.61 2.07 -22.45
C GLY A 501 4.08 1.98 -22.51
N LEU A 502 3.38 2.35 -21.44
CA LEU A 502 1.94 2.50 -21.49
C LEU A 502 1.61 3.77 -22.27
N SER A 503 0.91 3.63 -23.39
CA SER A 503 0.35 4.77 -24.11
C SER A 503 -0.84 5.36 -23.34
N ASP A 504 -1.14 6.63 -23.59
CA ASP A 504 -2.33 7.29 -23.02
C ASP A 504 -3.62 6.50 -23.31
N ASP A 505 -3.70 5.83 -24.45
CA ASP A 505 -4.87 5.01 -24.81
C ASP A 505 -4.91 3.69 -24.03
N GLU A 506 -3.76 3.10 -23.71
CA GLU A 506 -3.68 1.94 -22.81
C GLU A 506 -4.04 2.32 -21.38
N ILE A 507 -3.57 3.45 -20.86
CA ILE A 507 -3.96 3.98 -19.54
C ILE A 507 -5.48 4.23 -19.51
N LYS A 508 -6.07 4.83 -20.54
CA LYS A 508 -7.53 5.04 -20.63
C LYS A 508 -8.30 3.73 -20.64
N ARG A 509 -7.83 2.73 -21.41
CA ARG A 509 -8.44 1.40 -21.43
C ARG A 509 -8.37 0.74 -20.07
N MET A 510 -7.21 0.74 -19.43
CA MET A 510 -7.01 0.18 -18.08
C MET A 510 -7.87 0.88 -17.03
N LYS A 511 -8.06 2.19 -17.14
CA LYS A 511 -9.00 2.96 -16.33
C LYS A 511 -10.44 2.48 -16.49
N ALA A 512 -10.91 2.36 -17.75
CA ALA A 512 -12.27 1.91 -18.02
C ALA A 512 -12.51 0.46 -17.54
N GLU A 513 -11.50 -0.41 -17.69
CA GLU A 513 -11.56 -1.79 -17.19
C GLU A 513 -11.54 -1.82 -15.64
N ALA A 514 -10.79 -0.93 -15.01
CA ALA A 514 -10.75 -0.80 -13.56
C ALA A 514 -12.10 -0.32 -12.99
N GLU A 515 -12.75 0.65 -13.64
CA GLU A 515 -14.09 1.14 -13.30
C GLU A 515 -15.16 0.04 -13.49
N ALA A 516 -15.11 -0.69 -14.60
CA ALA A 516 -16.02 -1.80 -14.87
C ALA A 516 -15.92 -2.92 -13.82
N ASN A 517 -14.71 -3.22 -13.35
CA ASN A 517 -14.50 -4.19 -12.27
C ASN A 517 -14.96 -3.65 -10.91
N ALA A 518 -14.85 -2.34 -10.64
CA ALA A 518 -15.34 -1.75 -9.39
C ALA A 518 -16.86 -1.91 -9.25
N GLU A 519 -17.65 -1.82 -10.34
CA GLU A 519 -19.08 -2.13 -10.32
C GLU A 519 -19.36 -3.62 -10.06
N ALA A 520 -18.58 -4.52 -10.67
CA ALA A 520 -18.70 -5.94 -10.43
C ALA A 520 -18.36 -6.32 -8.97
N ASP A 521 -17.28 -5.74 -8.44
CA ASP A 521 -16.85 -5.92 -7.04
C ASP A 521 -17.90 -5.35 -6.06
N LYS A 522 -18.54 -4.22 -6.39
CA LYS A 522 -19.64 -3.65 -5.61
C LYS A 522 -20.84 -4.60 -5.56
N LYS A 523 -21.24 -5.16 -6.71
CA LYS A 523 -22.32 -6.15 -6.79
C LYS A 523 -21.97 -7.43 -6.03
N ALA A 524 -20.74 -7.92 -6.15
CA ALA A 524 -20.28 -9.10 -5.44
C ALA A 524 -20.30 -8.89 -3.92
N LYS A 525 -19.90 -7.70 -3.44
CA LYS A 525 -19.98 -7.32 -2.04
C LYS A 525 -21.43 -7.24 -1.55
N GLU A 526 -22.32 -6.60 -2.32
CA GLU A 526 -23.75 -6.53 -1.98
C GLU A 526 -24.38 -7.93 -1.87
N GLN A 527 -24.01 -8.85 -2.77
CA GLN A 527 -24.44 -10.25 -2.72
C GLN A 527 -23.87 -10.97 -1.50
N ALA A 528 -22.60 -10.79 -1.19
CA ALA A 528 -21.95 -11.37 -0.01
C ALA A 528 -22.60 -10.85 1.29
N ASP A 529 -22.88 -9.55 1.38
CA ASP A 529 -23.53 -8.93 2.54
C ASP A 529 -24.98 -9.47 2.75
N LYS A 530 -25.72 -9.70 1.68
CA LYS A 530 -27.04 -10.33 1.72
C LYS A 530 -26.98 -11.77 2.23
N LEU A 531 -25.99 -12.55 1.77
CA LEU A 531 -25.76 -13.91 2.24
C LEU A 531 -25.32 -13.96 3.70
N ASN A 532 -24.42 -13.08 4.13
CA ASN A 532 -23.98 -12.98 5.51
C ASN A 532 -25.12 -12.59 6.47
N LYS A 533 -26.00 -11.67 6.04
CA LYS A 533 -27.21 -11.32 6.80
C LYS A 533 -28.17 -12.51 6.91
N ALA A 534 -28.30 -13.29 5.85
CA ALA A 534 -29.13 -14.50 5.85
C ALA A 534 -28.60 -15.55 6.82
N ASP A 535 -27.27 -15.80 6.80
CA ASP A 535 -26.61 -16.74 7.72
C ASP A 535 -26.81 -16.34 9.18
N ALA A 536 -26.57 -15.07 9.50
CA ALA A 536 -26.78 -14.54 10.84
C ALA A 536 -28.25 -14.65 11.28
N ALA A 537 -29.21 -14.37 10.38
CA ALA A 537 -30.65 -14.48 10.67
C ALA A 537 -31.09 -15.92 10.89
N ILE A 538 -30.57 -16.87 10.09
CA ILE A 538 -30.81 -18.32 10.28
C ILE A 538 -30.35 -18.73 11.67
N PHE A 539 -29.09 -18.46 12.00
CA PHE A 539 -28.50 -18.83 13.30
C PHE A 539 -29.26 -18.23 14.49
N GLN A 540 -29.57 -16.93 14.42
CA GLN A 540 -30.30 -16.25 15.48
C GLN A 540 -31.74 -16.76 15.65
N THR A 541 -32.43 -17.06 14.54
CA THR A 541 -33.80 -17.60 14.56
C THR A 541 -33.83 -19.00 15.13
N GLU A 542 -32.90 -19.88 14.73
CA GLU A 542 -32.79 -21.22 15.30
C GLU A 542 -32.59 -21.19 16.81
N LYS A 543 -31.68 -20.32 17.26
CA LYS A 543 -31.42 -20.11 18.69
C LYS A 543 -32.67 -19.63 19.43
N GLN A 544 -33.38 -18.64 18.88
CA GLN A 544 -34.60 -18.10 19.49
C GLN A 544 -35.72 -19.11 19.52
N LEU A 545 -35.91 -19.91 18.46
CA LEU A 545 -36.89 -20.99 18.45
C LEU A 545 -36.57 -22.11 19.42
N ALA A 546 -35.29 -22.42 19.64
CA ALA A 546 -34.86 -23.40 20.65
C ALA A 546 -35.08 -22.90 22.09
N GLU A 547 -34.83 -21.61 22.36
CA GLU A 547 -34.95 -21.04 23.69
C GLU A 547 -36.39 -20.64 24.08
N PHE A 548 -37.17 -20.17 23.12
CA PHE A 548 -38.48 -19.55 23.37
C PHE A 548 -39.63 -20.15 22.52
N GLY A 549 -39.36 -21.11 21.67
CA GLY A 549 -40.34 -21.64 20.71
C GLY A 549 -41.60 -22.25 21.36
N ASP A 550 -41.51 -22.75 22.61
CA ASP A 550 -42.63 -23.26 23.40
C ASP A 550 -43.53 -22.16 23.96
N LYS A 551 -43.05 -20.91 23.98
CA LYS A 551 -43.78 -19.73 24.45
C LYS A 551 -44.49 -18.98 23.32
N ILE A 552 -44.20 -19.32 22.08
CA ILE A 552 -44.79 -18.69 20.89
C ILE A 552 -46.06 -19.46 20.54
N PRO A 553 -47.22 -18.80 20.37
CA PRO A 553 -48.45 -19.45 19.93
C PRO A 553 -48.24 -20.22 18.62
N ALA A 554 -48.83 -21.42 18.49
CA ALA A 554 -48.59 -22.34 17.39
C ALA A 554 -48.94 -21.73 16.00
N ASP A 555 -49.96 -20.89 15.93
CA ASP A 555 -50.37 -20.14 14.74
C ASP A 555 -49.36 -19.06 14.29
N LYS A 556 -48.48 -18.59 15.20
CA LYS A 556 -47.42 -17.62 14.92
C LYS A 556 -46.06 -18.30 14.73
N LYS A 557 -45.84 -19.44 15.36
CA LYS A 557 -44.63 -20.24 15.20
C LYS A 557 -44.50 -20.81 13.80
N ALA A 558 -45.62 -21.33 13.24
CA ALA A 558 -45.63 -21.92 11.90
C ALA A 558 -45.21 -20.97 10.77
N PRO A 559 -45.61 -19.68 10.72
CA PRO A 559 -45.08 -18.71 9.75
C PRO A 559 -43.59 -18.43 9.90
N ILE A 560 -43.07 -18.38 11.14
CA ILE A 560 -41.61 -18.18 11.41
C ILE A 560 -40.80 -19.38 10.92
N GLU A 561 -41.27 -20.61 11.26
CA GLU A 561 -40.59 -21.84 10.83
C GLU A 561 -40.59 -21.99 9.30
N LYS A 562 -41.71 -21.62 8.64
CA LYS A 562 -41.79 -21.61 7.18
C LYS A 562 -40.82 -20.59 6.57
N ALA A 563 -40.79 -19.34 7.05
CA ALA A 563 -39.90 -18.30 6.55
C ALA A 563 -38.44 -18.65 6.79
N LEU A 564 -38.11 -19.31 7.91
CA LEU A 564 -36.80 -19.84 8.19
C LEU A 564 -36.39 -20.95 7.20
N ALA A 565 -37.32 -21.88 6.87
CA ALA A 565 -37.04 -22.92 5.89
C ALA A 565 -36.83 -22.35 4.49
N ASP A 566 -37.63 -21.35 4.09
CA ASP A 566 -37.47 -20.65 2.82
C ASP A 566 -36.10 -19.89 2.76
N LEU A 567 -35.67 -19.24 3.86
CA LEU A 567 -34.40 -18.57 3.97
C LEU A 567 -33.21 -19.55 3.87
N LYS A 568 -33.28 -20.70 4.53
CA LYS A 568 -32.29 -21.77 4.42
C LYS A 568 -32.15 -22.30 2.99
N ALA A 569 -33.29 -22.56 2.33
CA ALA A 569 -33.32 -23.05 0.96
C ALA A 569 -32.71 -22.03 -0.04
N ALA A 570 -32.91 -20.72 0.18
CA ALA A 570 -32.28 -19.66 -0.60
C ALA A 570 -30.77 -19.57 -0.32
N TYR A 571 -30.36 -19.70 0.95
CA TYR A 571 -28.96 -19.67 1.37
C TYR A 571 -28.16 -20.86 0.82
N GLU A 572 -28.72 -22.07 0.84
CA GLU A 572 -28.10 -23.26 0.24
C GLU A 572 -27.81 -23.07 -1.27
N LYS A 573 -28.71 -22.39 -1.97
CA LYS A 573 -28.56 -22.06 -3.39
C LYS A 573 -27.64 -20.87 -3.64
N LYS A 574 -27.19 -20.17 -2.58
CA LYS A 574 -26.42 -18.91 -2.64
C LYS A 574 -27.11 -17.82 -3.48
N ASP A 575 -28.43 -17.83 -3.49
CA ASP A 575 -29.25 -16.82 -4.17
C ASP A 575 -29.45 -15.62 -3.23
N ALA A 576 -28.64 -14.59 -3.42
CA ALA A 576 -28.59 -13.42 -2.53
C ALA A 576 -29.92 -12.62 -2.52
N ASP A 577 -30.58 -12.51 -3.67
CA ASP A 577 -31.84 -11.75 -3.76
C ASP A 577 -32.99 -12.54 -3.14
N ALA A 578 -33.02 -13.85 -3.35
CA ALA A 578 -33.97 -14.74 -2.66
C ALA A 578 -33.71 -14.76 -1.14
N CYS A 579 -32.46 -14.70 -0.69
CA CYS A 579 -32.10 -14.57 0.72
C CYS A 579 -32.63 -13.27 1.34
N GLU A 580 -32.48 -12.15 0.65
CA GLU A 580 -32.98 -10.85 1.12
C GLU A 580 -34.51 -10.87 1.25
N ALA A 581 -35.23 -11.39 0.24
CA ALA A 581 -36.69 -11.51 0.26
C ALA A 581 -37.17 -12.41 1.40
N ALA A 582 -36.54 -13.58 1.58
CA ALA A 582 -36.87 -14.53 2.63
C ALA A 582 -36.53 -13.99 4.04
N ASN A 583 -35.41 -13.24 4.18
CA ASN A 583 -35.06 -12.59 5.44
C ASN A 583 -36.08 -11.52 5.83
N ASN A 584 -36.54 -10.70 4.89
CA ASN A 584 -37.60 -9.72 5.14
C ASN A 584 -38.94 -10.39 5.55
N ALA A 585 -39.30 -11.51 4.92
CA ALA A 585 -40.45 -12.28 5.31
C ALA A 585 -40.32 -12.87 6.73
N LEU A 586 -39.13 -13.35 7.09
CA LEU A 586 -38.81 -13.84 8.43
C LEU A 586 -38.93 -12.73 9.49
N MET A 587 -38.38 -11.55 9.22
CA MET A 587 -38.50 -10.40 10.12
C MET A 587 -39.95 -9.97 10.30
N THR A 588 -40.76 -9.98 9.24
CA THR A 588 -42.18 -9.66 9.32
C THR A 588 -42.96 -10.67 10.17
N ALA A 589 -42.63 -11.96 10.05
CA ALA A 589 -43.23 -13.01 10.87
C ALA A 589 -42.89 -12.85 12.36
N PHE A 590 -41.63 -12.50 12.67
CA PHE A 590 -41.21 -12.20 14.05
C PHE A 590 -41.89 -10.96 14.62
N GLN A 591 -42.02 -9.89 13.85
CA GLN A 591 -42.69 -8.67 14.30
C GLN A 591 -44.17 -8.94 14.63
N ALA A 592 -44.87 -9.74 13.80
CA ALA A 592 -46.26 -10.14 14.06
C ALA A 592 -46.40 -10.97 15.33
N ALA A 593 -45.48 -11.92 15.58
CA ALA A 593 -45.47 -12.72 16.79
C ALA A 593 -45.16 -11.87 18.04
N SER A 594 -44.20 -10.97 17.98
CA SER A 594 -43.81 -10.08 19.07
C SER A 594 -44.93 -9.11 19.46
N ALA A 595 -45.61 -8.50 18.47
CA ALA A 595 -46.71 -7.56 18.73
C ALA A 595 -47.87 -8.21 19.51
N GLU A 596 -48.23 -9.47 19.19
CA GLU A 596 -49.27 -10.18 19.94
C GLU A 596 -48.82 -10.65 21.31
N MET A 597 -47.56 -11.06 21.48
CA MET A 597 -47.01 -11.37 22.82
C MET A 597 -47.08 -10.17 23.75
N TYR A 598 -46.74 -8.98 23.26
CA TYR A 598 -46.90 -7.73 24.02
C TYR A 598 -48.37 -7.42 24.32
N ALA A 599 -49.28 -7.61 23.35
CA ALA A 599 -50.70 -7.38 23.55
C ALA A 599 -51.29 -8.37 24.58
N ALA A 600 -50.92 -9.66 24.50
CA ALA A 600 -51.35 -10.69 25.47
C ALA A 600 -50.79 -10.42 26.88
N GLN A 601 -49.57 -9.93 26.99
CA GLN A 601 -48.95 -9.55 28.28
C GLN A 601 -49.63 -8.32 28.91
N GLN A 602 -50.05 -7.34 28.11
CA GLN A 602 -50.84 -6.20 28.56
C GLN A 602 -52.24 -6.61 29.00
N GLN A 603 -52.92 -7.52 28.29
CA GLN A 603 -54.21 -8.05 28.69
C GLN A 603 -54.13 -8.90 29.97
N ALA A 604 -53.09 -9.70 30.13
CA ALA A 604 -52.85 -10.45 31.37
C ALA A 604 -52.60 -9.56 32.58
N GLN A 605 -51.95 -8.43 32.41
CA GLN A 605 -51.75 -7.43 33.44
C GLN A 605 -53.03 -6.65 33.77
N GLN A 606 -53.89 -6.38 32.78
CA GLN A 606 -55.19 -5.76 33.00
C GLN A 606 -56.22 -6.70 33.67
N SER A 607 -56.12 -8.02 33.47
CA SER A 607 -57.00 -8.99 34.09
C SER A 607 -56.62 -9.35 35.55
N GLN A 608 -55.46 -8.95 36.04
CA GLN A 608 -55.03 -9.11 37.44
C GLN A 608 -55.36 -7.90 38.31
N ALA A 609 -55.84 -6.79 37.75
CA ALA A 609 -56.37 -5.65 38.53
C ALA A 609 -57.86 -5.90 38.83
N GLY A 610 -58.15 -6.64 39.91
CA GLY A 610 -59.48 -6.76 40.50
C GLY A 610 -60.00 -5.43 41.04
N PRO A 611 -61.32 -5.23 41.14
CA PRO A 611 -61.93 -3.96 41.47
C PRO A 611 -61.69 -3.54 42.90
N GLN A 612 -60.91 -2.54 43.16
CA GLN A 612 -60.93 -1.81 44.44
C GLN A 612 -61.90 -0.64 44.32
N GLY A 613 -62.87 -0.65 45.21
CA GLY A 613 -63.94 0.31 45.33
C GLY A 613 -63.51 1.73 45.73
N PRO A 614 -64.42 2.69 45.70
CA PRO A 614 -64.11 4.10 45.68
C PRO A 614 -63.92 4.69 47.10
N GLN A 615 -62.93 5.55 47.25
CA GLN A 615 -62.95 6.55 48.34
C GLN A 615 -62.58 7.92 47.79
N PRO A 616 -63.19 8.99 48.36
CA PRO A 616 -63.34 10.29 47.71
C PRO A 616 -62.38 11.37 48.15
N GLY A 617 -62.18 12.27 47.27
CA GLY A 617 -62.08 13.70 47.56
C GLY A 617 -60.71 14.27 47.91
N ALA A 618 -60.21 15.11 47.07
CA ALA A 618 -60.00 16.55 47.30
C ALA A 618 -59.21 17.18 46.12
N ASP A 619 -59.90 18.04 45.51
CA ASP A 619 -59.58 19.36 44.97
C ASP A 619 -58.14 19.72 44.58
N ASN A 620 -58.02 20.06 43.35
CA ASN A 620 -57.90 21.43 42.80
C ASN A 620 -56.58 21.80 42.10
N ASN A 621 -56.77 22.23 40.88
CA ASN A 621 -56.17 23.36 40.21
C ASN A 621 -54.85 23.22 39.44
N GLY A 622 -54.94 23.40 38.16
CA GLY A 622 -54.15 24.44 37.47
C GLY A 622 -53.28 24.02 36.31
N SER A 623 -53.86 24.13 35.15
CA SER A 623 -53.26 24.75 33.94
C SER A 623 -52.09 24.15 33.20
N ASN A 624 -52.41 23.83 32.00
CA ASN A 624 -51.71 24.18 30.72
C ASN A 624 -50.36 23.58 30.31
N GLY A 625 -50.40 22.85 29.26
CA GLY A 625 -49.59 23.18 28.08
C GLY A 625 -48.45 22.23 27.67
N SER A 626 -48.67 21.66 26.55
CA SER A 626 -47.71 21.38 25.45
C SER A 626 -46.98 20.04 25.39
N ASN A 627 -47.18 19.44 24.27
CA ASN A 627 -46.46 18.40 23.50
C ASN A 627 -44.98 18.19 23.87
N GLY A 628 -44.58 16.94 24.01
CA GLY A 628 -43.21 16.49 24.01
C GLY A 628 -43.14 14.98 23.84
N GLN A 629 -42.61 14.54 22.72
CA GLN A 629 -42.27 13.15 22.43
C GLN A 629 -41.29 12.57 23.46
N PRO A 630 -41.31 11.26 23.77
CA PRO A 630 -40.33 10.66 24.66
C PRO A 630 -39.02 10.37 23.94
N THR A 631 -37.95 10.93 24.48
CA THR A 631 -36.56 10.58 24.17
C THR A 631 -36.16 9.30 24.87
N ALA A 632 -35.36 8.47 24.17
CA ALA A 632 -34.75 7.26 24.70
C ALA A 632 -33.76 7.60 25.82
N GLU A 633 -33.80 6.86 26.92
CA GLU A 633 -32.82 6.94 28.00
C GLU A 633 -31.55 6.16 27.62
N ASP A 634 -30.42 6.81 27.82
CA ASP A 634 -29.08 6.26 27.74
C ASP A 634 -28.85 5.26 28.89
N VAL A 635 -28.28 4.12 28.55
CA VAL A 635 -27.80 3.12 29.53
C VAL A 635 -26.29 3.27 29.65
N ASP A 636 -25.83 3.77 30.79
CA ASP A 636 -24.41 3.86 31.18
C ASP A 636 -23.80 2.46 31.31
N PHE A 637 -22.67 2.22 30.63
CA PHE A 637 -21.78 1.07 30.89
C PHE A 637 -20.60 1.52 31.76
N GLU A 638 -20.52 0.95 32.96
CA GLU A 638 -19.34 1.06 33.82
C GLU A 638 -18.18 0.22 33.28
N GLU A 639 -17.01 0.85 33.10
CA GLU A 639 -15.74 0.16 32.86
C GLU A 639 -15.29 -0.59 34.14
N VAL A 640 -15.00 -1.87 33.97
CA VAL A 640 -14.24 -2.65 34.95
C VAL A 640 -12.77 -2.64 34.54
N LYS A 641 -11.92 -2.21 35.49
CA LYS A 641 -10.46 -2.10 35.38
C LYS A 641 -9.76 -3.41 35.03
#